data_b9facef2643660a05ec8df8a2c67dcd2
#
_entry.id   b9facef2643660a05ec8df8a2c67dcd2
#
_cell.length_a   1.000
_cell.length_b   1.000
_cell.length_c   1.000
_cell.angle_alpha   90.00
_cell.angle_beta   90.00
_cell.angle_gamma   90.00
#
_symmetry.space_group_name_H-M   'P 1'
#
loop_
_entity.id
_entity.type
_entity.pdbx_description
1 polymer ?
#
loop_
_entity_poly.entity_id
_entity_poly.type
_entity_poly.pdbx_seq_one_letter_code
_entity_poly.pdbx_strand_id
1 'polypeptide(L)'
;MASRLGSDDDADNNKGSMWALEQKLDQPMDEEAARLKNMYREKKFSALLLLRLAYQSLGVVYGDLGTSPLYVFYNTFPHGAKDREDVIGALSLIIYSLTLVPLLKYVFIVLRANDNGQGGTFALYSLLCRHANLKIIPNQHRTDEELTTYSRATIHERSFAAKTKRWLETHAFNKNSILMLVLVGTCMVIGDGILTPAISVLSAAGGIKVNRPDVDSGVVVLVAVVILVGLFSLQHYGTDRVGWLFAPIVLLWFLLIGGIGMYNIWNYDSSVLKAFSPIYIYRYLRRGGREGWTSLGGILLSITGTEALFADLAHFPVSSVQIAFTLVVFPCLLLAYSGQAAYLLLNLDHTKDAFYRSIPEKIYWPVFVVATAAAIVASQATITATFSIIKQALAHGCFPRVKVVHTSKNFLGQIYIPDMNWILMILCIAVTAGFKNQNQIGNAYGTAVVLVMLVTTLLMILIMLLVWHCHWILVVIFTLTSLVVECTYFSAVLFKVDQGGWAPLVIAGVFFIIMYVWHYGTLKRYEFEMHSKVSMAWVLGLGPSLGLVRVPGVGLVYTELASGVPHIFSHFITNLPAIHSVVVFVCVKYLPVYTVPEEERFLVKRIGPKNFHMFRCVARYGYKDLHKKDDDFEKKLFHNLFVFVKLESMMEGFSDSDEYSLYGQQTVESRDAVLNNNNNDNTASSNVDLSISTVDSIVPVRSPSPVNITVQSSDRVSSHTEVDELEFLNNCRDAGVVHILGNTVVRARRDSRFYKKIAVDYIYAFLRKICREHSVIFNIPHESLLNVGQIFYV
;
A
#
# COMPACT_ATOMS: atom_id res chain seq x y z
N MET A 1 25.78 -59.34 19.43
CA MET A 1 27.01 -59.39 20.20
C MET A 1 27.27 -57.92 20.62
N ALA A 2 26.90 -57.56 21.80
CA ALA A 2 27.55 -57.61 23.09
C ALA A 2 28.91 -56.89 23.03
N SER A 3 29.26 -55.96 23.83
CA SER A 3 29.02 -55.63 25.22
C SER A 3 29.73 -54.32 25.55
N ARG A 4 29.07 -53.43 26.36
CA ARG A 4 29.49 -53.05 27.74
C ARG A 4 30.92 -52.48 27.95
N LEU A 5 30.88 -51.26 28.49
CA LEU A 5 31.51 -50.74 29.70
C LEU A 5 31.52 -49.21 29.55
N GLY A 6 31.01 -48.37 30.37
CA GLY A 6 30.83 -48.34 31.82
C GLY A 6 31.68 -47.27 32.42
N SER A 7 30.99 -46.30 32.99
CA SER A 7 31.28 -45.50 34.16
C SER A 7 32.11 -44.21 34.07
N ASP A 8 31.55 -43.29 34.80
CA ASP A 8 32.14 -42.13 35.48
C ASP A 8 32.34 -40.84 34.67
N ASP A 9 31.31 -40.01 34.70
CA ASP A 9 31.45 -38.55 34.74
C ASP A 9 30.14 -37.90 35.21
N ASP A 10 29.83 -38.05 36.52
CA ASP A 10 28.67 -37.40 37.17
C ASP A 10 29.07 -36.19 38.01
N ALA A 11 30.07 -35.37 37.60
CA ALA A 11 30.48 -34.16 38.33
C ALA A 11 30.46 -32.84 37.57
N ASP A 12 30.13 -32.82 36.26
CA ASP A 12 30.14 -31.55 35.49
C ASP A 12 28.77 -31.15 34.94
N ASN A 13 27.67 -31.73 35.41
CA ASN A 13 26.33 -31.54 34.86
C ASN A 13 25.50 -30.41 35.48
N ASN A 14 26.10 -29.56 36.36
CA ASN A 14 25.32 -28.48 37.00
C ASN A 14 25.64 -27.08 36.51
N LYS A 15 26.57 -26.89 35.59
CA LYS A 15 26.78 -25.59 34.88
C LYS A 15 26.09 -25.52 33.51
N GLY A 16 25.68 -26.66 32.97
CA GLY A 16 25.01 -26.70 31.68
C GLY A 16 23.50 -26.39 31.72
N SER A 17 22.85 -26.48 32.90
CA SER A 17 21.40 -26.38 32.96
C SER A 17 20.85 -24.95 32.87
N MET A 18 21.64 -23.97 33.32
CA MET A 18 21.22 -22.55 33.30
C MET A 18 21.31 -21.97 31.91
N TRP A 19 22.33 -22.31 31.11
CA TRP A 19 22.42 -21.93 29.68
C TRP A 19 21.43 -22.70 28.81
N ALA A 20 21.10 -23.92 29.14
CA ALA A 20 20.07 -24.72 28.45
C ALA A 20 18.65 -24.20 28.78
N LEU A 21 18.44 -23.63 29.98
CA LEU A 21 17.18 -22.97 30.34
C LEU A 21 17.00 -21.62 29.61
N GLU A 22 18.07 -20.81 29.49
CA GLU A 22 18.06 -19.59 28.71
C GLU A 22 17.82 -19.88 27.21
N GLN A 23 18.46 -20.89 26.64
CA GLN A 23 18.18 -21.32 25.27
C GLN A 23 16.78 -21.92 25.08
N LYS A 24 16.20 -22.55 26.09
CA LYS A 24 14.81 -23.05 26.04
C LYS A 24 13.77 -21.96 26.23
N LEU A 25 14.10 -20.86 26.89
CA LEU A 25 13.23 -19.68 26.98
C LEU A 25 13.24 -18.84 25.69
N ASP A 26 14.33 -18.87 24.91
CA ASP A 26 14.40 -18.24 23.60
C ASP A 26 13.78 -19.10 22.46
N GLN A 27 13.71 -20.41 22.60
CA GLN A 27 13.16 -21.33 21.61
C GLN A 27 11.64 -21.19 21.35
N PRO A 28 10.74 -20.88 22.31
CA PRO A 28 9.33 -20.71 22.03
C PRO A 28 9.04 -19.53 21.10
N MET A 29 9.83 -18.48 21.17
CA MET A 29 9.67 -17.30 20.30
C MET A 29 10.09 -17.59 18.85
N ASP A 30 11.14 -18.39 18.66
CA ASP A 30 11.59 -18.77 17.31
C ASP A 30 10.66 -19.81 16.66
N GLU A 31 10.10 -20.74 17.43
CA GLU A 31 9.14 -21.72 16.93
C GLU A 31 7.78 -21.08 16.57
N GLU A 32 7.33 -20.13 17.35
CA GLU A 32 6.09 -19.39 17.09
C GLU A 32 6.26 -18.39 15.94
N ALA A 33 7.40 -17.69 15.86
CA ALA A 33 7.79 -16.90 14.72
C ALA A 33 7.96 -17.74 13.45
N ALA A 34 8.50 -18.96 13.56
CA ALA A 34 8.60 -19.93 12.47
C ALA A 34 7.21 -20.50 12.09
N ARG A 35 6.32 -20.71 13.05
CA ARG A 35 4.92 -21.14 12.83
C ARG A 35 4.11 -20.04 12.13
N LEU A 36 4.24 -18.78 12.55
CA LEU A 36 3.63 -17.61 11.90
C LEU A 36 4.24 -17.37 10.52
N LYS A 37 5.55 -17.48 10.37
CA LYS A 37 6.25 -17.43 9.08
C LYS A 37 5.80 -18.55 8.13
N ASN A 38 5.50 -19.74 8.64
CA ASN A 38 4.94 -20.85 7.86
C ASN A 38 3.45 -20.70 7.59
N MET A 39 2.69 -19.99 8.41
CA MET A 39 1.29 -19.65 8.16
C MET A 39 1.15 -18.60 7.05
N TYR A 40 2.14 -17.72 6.87
CA TYR A 40 2.24 -16.72 5.80
C TYR A 40 3.12 -17.20 4.63
N ARG A 41 3.79 -18.35 4.74
CA ARG A 41 4.47 -19.00 3.61
C ARG A 41 3.40 -19.38 2.59
N GLU A 42 3.62 -19.01 1.32
CA GLU A 42 2.71 -19.31 0.21
C GLU A 42 2.09 -20.69 0.40
N LYS A 43 0.77 -20.74 0.64
CA LYS A 43 0.04 -21.98 0.69
C LYS A 43 0.36 -22.70 -0.63
N LYS A 44 0.91 -23.89 -0.58
CA LYS A 44 1.08 -24.72 -1.78
C LYS A 44 -0.32 -25.02 -2.29
N PHE A 45 -0.77 -24.23 -3.25
CA PHE A 45 -2.05 -24.44 -3.89
C PHE A 45 -2.03 -25.73 -4.69
N SER A 46 -3.10 -26.51 -4.62
CA SER A 46 -3.28 -27.65 -5.51
C SER A 46 -3.24 -27.15 -6.97
N ALA A 47 -2.66 -27.94 -7.88
CA ALA A 47 -2.55 -27.57 -9.29
C ALA A 47 -3.91 -27.19 -9.91
N LEU A 48 -4.98 -27.90 -9.55
CA LEU A 48 -6.34 -27.58 -10.02
C LEU A 48 -6.85 -26.24 -9.49
N LEU A 49 -6.58 -25.92 -8.21
CA LEU A 49 -6.95 -24.62 -7.62
C LEU A 49 -6.16 -23.48 -8.26
N LEU A 50 -4.87 -23.71 -8.52
CA LEU A 50 -4.03 -22.73 -9.22
C LEU A 50 -4.54 -22.44 -10.64
N LEU A 51 -4.98 -23.46 -11.37
CA LEU A 51 -5.54 -23.33 -12.70
C LEU A 51 -6.90 -22.61 -12.69
N ARG A 52 -7.72 -22.87 -11.67
CA ARG A 52 -8.99 -22.15 -11.46
C ARG A 52 -8.73 -20.68 -11.13
N LEU A 53 -7.74 -20.37 -10.32
CA LEU A 53 -7.35 -18.99 -10.00
C LEU A 53 -6.71 -18.30 -11.22
N ALA A 54 -5.95 -19.03 -12.05
CA ALA A 54 -5.43 -18.54 -13.31
C ALA A 54 -6.55 -18.18 -14.29
N TYR A 55 -7.58 -19.01 -14.39
CA TYR A 55 -8.78 -18.69 -15.18
C TYR A 55 -9.50 -17.44 -14.66
N GLN A 56 -9.71 -17.33 -13.34
CA GLN A 56 -10.36 -16.16 -12.74
C GLN A 56 -9.55 -14.87 -12.92
N SER A 57 -8.20 -14.97 -12.88
CA SER A 57 -7.32 -13.81 -13.09
C SER A 57 -7.44 -13.21 -14.48
N LEU A 58 -7.81 -14.00 -15.52
CA LEU A 58 -8.02 -13.48 -16.87
C LEU A 58 -9.01 -12.31 -16.90
N GLY A 59 -10.11 -12.42 -16.17
CA GLY A 59 -11.16 -11.41 -16.17
C GLY A 59 -10.79 -10.12 -15.43
N VAL A 60 -9.95 -10.19 -14.41
CA VAL A 60 -9.67 -9.05 -13.53
C VAL A 60 -8.36 -8.34 -13.91
N VAL A 61 -7.36 -9.10 -14.38
CA VAL A 61 -5.98 -8.58 -14.50
C VAL A 61 -5.60 -8.21 -15.93
N TYR A 62 -6.15 -8.89 -16.95
CA TYR A 62 -5.66 -8.80 -18.32
C TYR A 62 -6.61 -8.08 -19.30
N GLY A 63 -7.70 -7.50 -18.80
CA GLY A 63 -8.67 -6.83 -19.65
C GLY A 63 -8.05 -5.74 -20.52
N ASP A 64 -7.25 -4.87 -19.93
CA ASP A 64 -6.65 -3.73 -20.61
C ASP A 64 -5.61 -4.14 -21.67
N LEU A 65 -4.72 -5.08 -21.34
CA LEU A 65 -3.81 -5.68 -22.33
C LEU A 65 -4.56 -6.33 -23.50
N GLY A 66 -5.71 -6.96 -23.23
CA GLY A 66 -6.54 -7.60 -24.22
C GLY A 66 -7.25 -6.63 -25.19
N THR A 67 -7.53 -5.40 -24.75
CA THR A 67 -8.18 -4.38 -25.59
C THR A 67 -7.21 -3.55 -26.42
N SER A 68 -5.91 -3.59 -26.13
CA SER A 68 -4.87 -2.87 -26.86
C SER A 68 -4.86 -3.12 -28.38
N PRO A 69 -5.12 -4.33 -28.91
CA PRO A 69 -5.21 -4.57 -30.35
C PRO A 69 -6.26 -3.73 -31.09
N LEU A 70 -7.24 -3.16 -30.38
CA LEU A 70 -8.26 -2.30 -31.00
C LEU A 70 -7.71 -0.96 -31.49
N TYR A 71 -6.61 -0.47 -30.91
CA TYR A 71 -6.15 0.90 -31.16
C TYR A 71 -4.66 1.06 -31.47
N VAL A 72 -3.83 0.02 -31.31
CA VAL A 72 -2.37 0.14 -31.45
C VAL A 72 -1.96 0.52 -32.88
N PHE A 73 -2.43 -0.17 -33.92
CA PHE A 73 -2.04 0.12 -35.30
C PHE A 73 -2.53 1.51 -35.77
N TYR A 74 -3.72 1.95 -35.31
CA TYR A 74 -4.18 3.31 -35.55
C TYR A 74 -3.26 4.37 -34.97
N ASN A 75 -2.84 4.18 -33.72
CA ASN A 75 -1.93 5.12 -33.06
C ASN A 75 -0.49 5.06 -33.59
N THR A 76 -0.08 3.91 -34.15
CA THR A 76 1.23 3.74 -34.79
C THR A 76 1.28 4.41 -36.17
N PHE A 77 0.23 4.27 -36.97
CA PHE A 77 0.13 4.79 -38.32
C PHE A 77 -1.13 5.65 -38.53
N PRO A 78 -1.24 6.84 -37.91
CA PRO A 78 -2.44 7.66 -37.99
C PRO A 78 -2.76 8.20 -39.38
N HIS A 79 -1.72 8.23 -40.25
CA HIS A 79 -1.82 8.71 -41.65
C HIS A 79 -1.71 7.58 -42.70
N GLY A 80 -1.79 6.31 -42.27
CA GLY A 80 -1.55 5.15 -43.14
C GLY A 80 -0.11 4.67 -43.08
N ALA A 81 0.13 3.42 -43.47
CA ALA A 81 1.48 2.86 -43.58
C ALA A 81 2.01 3.18 -45.00
N LYS A 82 3.28 3.62 -45.12
CA LYS A 82 3.89 3.98 -46.39
C LYS A 82 4.33 2.77 -47.18
N ASP A 83 4.78 1.73 -46.48
CA ASP A 83 5.37 0.55 -47.11
C ASP A 83 5.09 -0.71 -46.30
N ARG A 84 5.13 -1.87 -46.95
CA ARG A 84 4.99 -3.20 -46.33
C ARG A 84 6.07 -3.47 -45.28
N GLU A 85 7.30 -3.04 -45.51
CA GLU A 85 8.36 -3.22 -44.53
C GLU A 85 8.14 -2.40 -43.23
N ASP A 86 7.41 -1.26 -43.29
CA ASP A 86 7.08 -0.47 -42.12
C ASP A 86 6.11 -1.22 -41.21
N VAL A 87 5.14 -1.92 -41.78
CA VAL A 87 4.21 -2.76 -41.02
C VAL A 87 4.95 -3.92 -40.35
N ILE A 88 5.85 -4.60 -41.09
CA ILE A 88 6.65 -5.70 -40.52
C ILE A 88 7.58 -5.18 -39.40
N GLY A 89 8.20 -4.02 -39.60
CA GLY A 89 9.07 -3.41 -38.59
C GLY A 89 8.34 -2.98 -37.33
N ALA A 90 7.14 -2.38 -37.49
CA ALA A 90 6.28 -2.03 -36.36
C ALA A 90 5.80 -3.28 -35.61
N LEU A 91 5.42 -4.34 -36.32
CA LEU A 91 5.07 -5.62 -35.70
C LEU A 91 6.27 -6.21 -34.95
N SER A 92 7.47 -6.18 -35.51
CA SER A 92 8.67 -6.63 -34.83
C SER A 92 8.88 -5.89 -33.50
N LEU A 93 8.74 -4.56 -33.49
CA LEU A 93 8.80 -3.76 -32.26
C LEU A 93 7.71 -4.15 -31.26
N ILE A 94 6.47 -4.40 -31.71
CA ILE A 94 5.37 -4.87 -30.82
C ILE A 94 5.73 -6.22 -30.19
N ILE A 95 6.22 -7.19 -30.97
CA ILE A 95 6.60 -8.52 -30.48
C ILE A 95 7.69 -8.42 -29.41
N TYR A 96 8.76 -7.68 -29.68
CA TYR A 96 9.86 -7.51 -28.73
C TYR A 96 9.45 -6.68 -27.51
N SER A 97 8.59 -5.70 -27.66
CA SER A 97 8.04 -4.93 -26.53
C SER A 97 7.19 -5.79 -25.60
N LEU A 98 6.29 -6.60 -26.16
CA LEU A 98 5.48 -7.56 -25.39
C LEU A 98 6.35 -8.62 -24.69
N THR A 99 7.45 -9.03 -25.32
CA THR A 99 8.38 -10.00 -24.71
C THR A 99 9.20 -9.38 -23.58
N LEU A 100 9.80 -8.20 -23.82
CA LEU A 100 10.74 -7.58 -22.87
C LEU A 100 10.01 -6.96 -21.67
N VAL A 101 8.89 -6.26 -21.90
CA VAL A 101 8.24 -5.49 -20.85
C VAL A 101 7.17 -6.33 -20.13
N PRO A 102 6.01 -6.71 -20.69
CA PRO A 102 5.02 -7.48 -19.94
C PRO A 102 5.56 -8.83 -19.47
N LEU A 103 6.19 -9.61 -20.35
CA LEU A 103 6.61 -10.97 -20.02
C LEU A 103 7.84 -10.98 -19.10
N LEU A 104 9.00 -10.49 -19.58
CA LEU A 104 10.26 -10.63 -18.84
C LEU A 104 10.32 -9.70 -17.64
N LYS A 105 10.04 -8.40 -17.81
CA LYS A 105 10.16 -7.43 -16.72
C LYS A 105 9.03 -7.59 -15.70
N TYR A 106 7.74 -7.53 -16.14
CA TYR A 106 6.63 -7.52 -15.19
C TYR A 106 6.30 -8.92 -14.65
N VAL A 107 5.98 -9.87 -15.52
CA VAL A 107 5.48 -11.19 -15.10
C VAL A 107 6.54 -12.01 -14.36
N PHE A 108 7.80 -12.00 -14.79
CA PHE A 108 8.84 -12.78 -14.12
C PHE A 108 9.61 -12.04 -13.02
N ILE A 109 9.72 -10.70 -13.07
CA ILE A 109 10.53 -9.96 -12.08
C ILE A 109 9.63 -9.11 -11.16
N VAL A 110 8.90 -8.12 -11.70
CA VAL A 110 8.18 -7.11 -10.90
C VAL A 110 7.08 -7.74 -10.03
N LEU A 111 6.31 -8.71 -10.55
CA LEU A 111 5.27 -9.39 -9.77
C LEU A 111 5.79 -10.10 -8.51
N ARG A 112 7.07 -10.45 -8.47
CA ARG A 112 7.69 -11.03 -7.27
C ARG A 112 7.99 -9.99 -6.20
N ALA A 113 8.06 -8.71 -6.56
CA ALA A 113 8.24 -7.60 -5.63
C ALA A 113 6.90 -7.15 -5.03
N ASN A 114 6.09 -8.10 -4.60
CA ASN A 114 4.82 -7.82 -3.94
C ASN A 114 4.97 -7.80 -2.42
N ASP A 115 4.08 -7.08 -1.76
CA ASP A 115 3.98 -7.06 -0.31
C ASP A 115 2.81 -7.96 0.15
N ASN A 116 3.11 -9.23 0.42
CA ASN A 116 2.12 -10.26 0.78
C ASN A 116 0.92 -10.28 -0.20
N GLY A 117 1.23 -10.28 -1.49
CA GLY A 117 0.26 -10.27 -2.57
C GLY A 117 -0.27 -8.90 -2.98
N GLN A 118 0.13 -7.81 -2.35
CA GLN A 118 -0.20 -6.45 -2.80
C GLN A 118 0.86 -5.91 -3.75
N GLY A 119 0.45 -5.35 -4.88
CA GLY A 119 1.32 -4.69 -5.84
C GLY A 119 1.05 -3.19 -5.93
N GLY A 120 1.75 -2.54 -6.86
CA GLY A 120 1.65 -1.10 -7.10
C GLY A 120 2.76 -0.28 -6.44
N THR A 121 2.86 0.99 -6.81
CA THR A 121 3.95 1.89 -6.39
C THR A 121 4.04 2.08 -4.87
N PHE A 122 2.91 2.17 -4.17
CA PHE A 122 2.90 2.28 -2.71
C PHE A 122 3.24 0.96 -2.00
N ALA A 123 2.94 -0.20 -2.59
CA ALA A 123 3.38 -1.48 -2.04
C ALA A 123 4.92 -1.60 -2.10
N LEU A 124 5.54 -1.18 -3.21
CA LEU A 124 7.00 -1.09 -3.33
C LEU A 124 7.59 -0.12 -2.30
N TYR A 125 6.95 1.03 -2.11
CA TYR A 125 7.35 2.00 -1.08
C TYR A 125 7.24 1.44 0.34
N SER A 126 6.18 0.70 0.67
CA SER A 126 6.02 0.00 1.95
C SER A 126 7.15 -0.99 2.21
N LEU A 127 7.50 -1.79 1.20
CA LEU A 127 8.64 -2.71 1.27
C LEU A 127 9.95 -1.95 1.58
N LEU A 128 10.19 -0.86 0.88
CA LEU A 128 11.38 -0.02 1.11
C LEU A 128 11.37 0.61 2.51
N CYS A 129 10.24 1.11 2.99
CA CYS A 129 10.11 1.70 4.33
C CYS A 129 10.39 0.70 5.46
N ARG A 130 10.11 -0.59 5.25
CA ARG A 130 10.41 -1.64 6.25
C ARG A 130 11.89 -2.00 6.31
N HIS A 131 12.58 -2.01 5.17
CA HIS A 131 13.99 -2.40 5.09
C HIS A 131 14.96 -1.24 5.25
N ALA A 132 14.53 -0.03 4.92
CA ALA A 132 15.26 1.22 5.15
C ALA A 132 14.31 2.22 5.81
N ASN A 133 14.78 2.97 6.79
CA ASN A 133 13.95 3.93 7.54
C ASN A 133 13.65 5.18 6.69
N LEU A 134 12.79 5.01 5.67
CA LEU A 134 12.44 6.04 4.70
C LEU A 134 11.19 6.84 5.07
N LYS A 135 10.45 6.41 6.10
CA LYS A 135 9.22 7.08 6.51
C LYS A 135 9.51 8.50 7.00
N ILE A 136 8.79 9.48 6.44
CA ILE A 136 8.99 10.90 6.75
C ILE A 136 8.25 11.29 8.02
N ILE A 137 7.06 10.74 8.26
CA ILE A 137 6.30 10.98 9.50
C ILE A 137 6.98 10.19 10.63
N PRO A 138 7.56 10.86 11.63
CA PRO A 138 8.37 10.22 12.66
C PRO A 138 7.52 9.63 13.79
N ASN A 139 6.42 8.92 13.44
CA ASN A 139 5.55 8.26 14.41
C ASN A 139 5.89 6.78 14.63
N GLN A 140 7.05 6.33 14.13
CA GLN A 140 7.52 4.97 14.26
C GLN A 140 8.12 4.76 15.65
N HIS A 141 7.64 3.74 16.37
CA HIS A 141 8.15 3.35 17.67
C HIS A 141 8.96 2.06 17.54
N ARG A 142 9.94 1.84 18.39
CA ARG A 142 10.80 0.64 18.35
C ARG A 142 9.97 -0.66 18.42
N THR A 143 8.89 -0.67 19.21
CA THR A 143 7.96 -1.79 19.30
C THR A 143 7.17 -2.08 18.01
N ASP A 144 7.10 -1.15 17.08
CA ASP A 144 6.48 -1.42 15.77
C ASP A 144 7.38 -2.28 14.89
N GLU A 145 8.69 -2.25 15.13
CA GLU A 145 9.67 -3.08 14.43
C GLU A 145 9.72 -4.53 14.98
N GLU A 146 9.16 -4.75 16.17
CA GLU A 146 9.09 -6.07 16.83
C GLU A 146 7.89 -6.89 16.37
N LEU A 147 7.00 -6.31 15.56
CA LEU A 147 5.86 -7.01 14.99
C LEU A 147 6.32 -8.23 14.16
N THR A 148 5.60 -9.33 14.31
CA THR A 148 5.84 -10.57 13.55
C THR A 148 5.78 -10.37 12.02
N THR A 149 5.00 -9.39 11.57
CA THR A 149 4.88 -9.01 10.16
C THR A 149 5.99 -8.08 9.68
N TYR A 150 6.84 -7.57 10.60
CA TYR A 150 7.95 -6.67 10.28
C TYR A 150 9.21 -7.52 10.01
N SER A 151 9.54 -7.77 8.75
CA SER A 151 10.72 -8.56 8.38
C SER A 151 12.01 -7.78 8.66
N ARG A 152 12.83 -8.26 9.58
CA ARG A 152 14.20 -7.78 9.79
C ARG A 152 15.18 -8.61 8.98
N ALA A 153 15.51 -8.15 7.76
CA ALA A 153 16.67 -8.69 7.06
C ALA A 153 17.94 -8.05 7.62
N THR A 154 18.81 -8.85 8.22
CA THR A 154 20.14 -8.41 8.65
C THR A 154 21.02 -8.20 7.41
N ILE A 155 21.31 -6.95 7.09
CA ILE A 155 22.19 -6.60 5.97
C ILE A 155 23.63 -6.64 6.47
N HIS A 156 24.50 -7.36 5.77
CA HIS A 156 25.94 -7.43 6.09
C HIS A 156 26.54 -6.01 5.98
N GLU A 157 27.14 -5.50 7.04
CA GLU A 157 27.56 -4.09 7.17
C GLU A 157 28.52 -3.59 6.07
N ARG A 158 29.31 -4.47 5.46
CA ARG A 158 30.27 -4.16 4.39
C ARG A 158 29.69 -4.28 2.97
N SER A 159 28.42 -4.66 2.82
CA SER A 159 27.79 -4.81 1.51
C SER A 159 27.48 -3.47 0.84
N PHE A 160 27.43 -3.46 -0.50
CA PHE A 160 26.99 -2.30 -1.27
C PHE A 160 25.56 -1.87 -0.87
N ALA A 161 24.70 -2.82 -0.53
CA ALA A 161 23.36 -2.59 -0.02
C ALA A 161 23.37 -1.77 1.29
N ALA A 162 24.28 -2.08 2.24
CA ALA A 162 24.42 -1.33 3.49
C ALA A 162 24.86 0.13 3.24
N LYS A 163 25.77 0.35 2.28
CA LYS A 163 26.20 1.70 1.89
C LYS A 163 25.05 2.50 1.27
N THR A 164 24.28 1.87 0.39
CA THR A 164 23.09 2.49 -0.22
C THR A 164 22.03 2.80 0.83
N LYS A 165 21.77 1.90 1.77
CA LYS A 165 20.85 2.10 2.89
C LYS A 165 21.27 3.32 3.73
N ARG A 166 22.52 3.39 4.18
CA ARG A 166 23.05 4.54 4.94
C ARG A 166 22.90 5.84 4.16
N TRP A 167 23.23 5.86 2.88
CA TRP A 167 23.09 7.05 2.03
C TRP A 167 21.63 7.52 1.94
N LEU A 168 20.66 6.59 1.83
CA LEU A 168 19.24 6.91 1.82
C LEU A 168 18.74 7.43 3.17
N GLU A 169 19.20 6.85 4.27
CA GLU A 169 18.74 7.19 5.62
C GLU A 169 19.35 8.50 6.15
N THR A 170 20.58 8.85 5.74
CA THR A 170 21.31 10.00 6.28
C THR A 170 20.72 11.34 5.85
N HIS A 171 20.20 11.46 4.63
CA HIS A 171 19.75 12.72 4.08
C HIS A 171 18.21 12.77 3.97
N ALA A 172 17.59 13.76 4.61
CA ALA A 172 16.15 14.02 4.50
C ALA A 172 15.72 14.27 3.04
N PHE A 173 16.60 14.87 2.22
CA PHE A 173 16.36 15.09 0.80
C PHE A 173 16.13 13.78 0.03
N ASN A 174 16.92 12.74 0.30
CA ASN A 174 16.78 11.44 -0.37
C ASN A 174 15.43 10.76 -0.01
N LYS A 175 15.03 10.83 1.27
CA LYS A 175 13.73 10.31 1.73
C LYS A 175 12.58 11.04 1.03
N ASN A 176 12.65 12.37 0.97
CA ASN A 176 11.65 13.18 0.28
C ASN A 176 11.62 12.90 -1.22
N SER A 177 12.78 12.70 -1.86
CA SER A 177 12.85 12.41 -3.30
C SER A 177 12.19 11.07 -3.65
N ILE A 178 12.37 10.04 -2.83
CA ILE A 178 11.69 8.75 -3.03
C ILE A 178 10.18 8.91 -2.84
N LEU A 179 9.73 9.62 -1.81
CA LEU A 179 8.31 9.89 -1.63
C LEU A 179 7.74 10.66 -2.82
N MET A 180 8.43 11.71 -3.31
CA MET A 180 8.00 12.46 -4.49
C MET A 180 7.89 11.58 -5.72
N LEU A 181 8.87 10.69 -5.93
CA LEU A 181 8.84 9.72 -7.02
C LEU A 181 7.61 8.80 -6.95
N VAL A 182 7.30 8.28 -5.75
CA VAL A 182 6.12 7.45 -5.52
C VAL A 182 4.83 8.23 -5.74
N LEU A 183 4.76 9.48 -5.27
CA LEU A 183 3.58 10.33 -5.48
C LEU A 183 3.35 10.62 -6.97
N VAL A 184 4.41 10.93 -7.74
CA VAL A 184 4.32 11.13 -9.19
C VAL A 184 3.81 9.85 -9.88
N GLY A 185 4.41 8.70 -9.57
CA GLY A 185 3.96 7.42 -10.12
C GLY A 185 2.49 7.14 -9.80
N THR A 186 2.07 7.36 -8.56
CA THR A 186 0.67 7.16 -8.14
C THR A 186 -0.29 8.10 -8.86
N CYS A 187 0.06 9.38 -8.98
CA CYS A 187 -0.79 10.34 -9.70
C CYS A 187 -0.93 9.99 -11.18
N MET A 188 0.12 9.45 -11.78
CA MET A 188 0.07 8.96 -13.16
C MET A 188 -0.81 7.71 -13.29
N VAL A 189 -0.77 6.78 -12.32
CA VAL A 189 -1.69 5.61 -12.31
C VAL A 189 -3.14 6.04 -12.10
N ILE A 190 -3.41 7.07 -11.30
CA ILE A 190 -4.78 7.64 -11.19
C ILE A 190 -5.21 8.24 -12.54
N GLY A 191 -4.29 8.92 -13.26
CA GLY A 191 -4.52 9.40 -14.62
C GLY A 191 -4.80 8.26 -15.61
N ASP A 192 -4.09 7.16 -15.50
CA ASP A 192 -4.32 5.92 -16.26
C ASP A 192 -5.74 5.36 -16.02
N GLY A 193 -6.19 5.35 -14.77
CA GLY A 193 -7.57 4.97 -14.39
C GLY A 193 -8.67 5.83 -15.03
N ILE A 194 -8.33 7.00 -15.58
CA ILE A 194 -9.25 7.87 -16.34
C ILE A 194 -9.14 7.58 -17.84
N LEU A 195 -7.91 7.41 -18.35
CA LEU A 195 -7.62 7.31 -19.77
C LEU A 195 -7.96 5.93 -20.34
N THR A 196 -7.74 4.86 -19.59
CA THR A 196 -8.01 3.48 -20.03
C THR A 196 -9.49 3.26 -20.34
N PRO A 197 -10.47 3.60 -19.46
CA PRO A 197 -11.89 3.50 -19.84
C PRO A 197 -12.25 4.37 -21.05
N ALA A 198 -11.67 5.57 -21.14
CA ALA A 198 -11.95 6.47 -22.25
C ALA A 198 -11.53 5.88 -23.61
N ILE A 199 -10.28 5.38 -23.71
CA ILE A 199 -9.74 4.84 -24.97
C ILE A 199 -10.38 3.49 -25.34
N SER A 200 -10.54 2.59 -24.36
CA SER A 200 -11.04 1.22 -24.62
C SER A 200 -12.50 1.25 -25.07
N VAL A 201 -13.33 2.03 -24.37
CA VAL A 201 -14.77 2.13 -24.72
C VAL A 201 -14.96 2.89 -26.03
N LEU A 202 -14.23 3.99 -26.25
CA LEU A 202 -14.31 4.74 -27.50
C LEU A 202 -13.84 3.91 -28.71
N SER A 203 -12.77 3.13 -28.53
CA SER A 203 -12.22 2.24 -29.58
C SER A 203 -13.19 1.11 -29.90
N ALA A 204 -13.81 0.50 -28.87
CA ALA A 204 -14.82 -0.52 -29.05
C ALA A 204 -16.06 0.05 -29.78
N ALA A 205 -16.57 1.22 -29.35
CA ALA A 205 -17.70 1.88 -30.00
C ALA A 205 -17.40 2.31 -31.46
N GLY A 206 -16.12 2.57 -31.79
CA GLY A 206 -15.66 2.92 -33.13
C GLY A 206 -16.01 1.88 -34.22
N GLY A 207 -16.15 0.60 -33.81
CA GLY A 207 -16.59 -0.46 -34.70
C GLY A 207 -17.98 -0.21 -35.38
N ILE A 208 -18.86 0.58 -34.76
CA ILE A 208 -20.16 0.93 -35.33
C ILE A 208 -19.95 1.66 -36.65
N LYS A 209 -19.04 2.60 -36.72
CA LYS A 209 -18.76 3.43 -37.91
C LYS A 209 -18.14 2.64 -39.06
N VAL A 210 -17.37 1.58 -38.74
CA VAL A 210 -16.70 0.76 -39.78
C VAL A 210 -17.76 0.01 -40.62
N ASN A 211 -18.79 -0.51 -39.96
CA ASN A 211 -19.88 -1.26 -40.68
C ASN A 211 -20.98 -0.33 -41.20
N ARG A 212 -21.18 0.86 -40.62
CA ARG A 212 -22.13 1.88 -41.04
C ARG A 212 -21.44 3.23 -41.16
N PRO A 213 -20.85 3.55 -42.32
CA PRO A 213 -20.13 4.80 -42.56
C PRO A 213 -20.99 6.06 -42.42
N ASP A 214 -22.31 5.91 -42.56
CA ASP A 214 -23.28 7.01 -42.46
C ASP A 214 -23.46 7.56 -41.04
N VAL A 215 -22.93 6.85 -40.02
CA VAL A 215 -23.02 7.25 -38.60
C VAL A 215 -22.01 8.35 -38.34
N ASP A 216 -22.49 9.51 -37.85
CA ASP A 216 -21.62 10.60 -37.42
C ASP A 216 -20.74 10.21 -36.25
N SER A 217 -19.52 10.77 -36.21
CA SER A 217 -18.56 10.55 -35.10
C SER A 217 -19.12 11.00 -33.74
N GLY A 218 -20.03 11.99 -33.73
CA GLY A 218 -20.72 12.43 -32.50
C GLY A 218 -21.58 11.35 -31.85
N VAL A 219 -22.20 10.48 -32.68
CA VAL A 219 -23.01 9.37 -32.18
C VAL A 219 -22.13 8.32 -31.53
N VAL A 220 -20.95 8.02 -32.09
CA VAL A 220 -20.00 7.08 -31.51
C VAL A 220 -19.53 7.58 -30.13
N VAL A 221 -19.22 8.87 -30.01
CA VAL A 221 -18.85 9.48 -28.73
C VAL A 221 -20.01 9.43 -27.72
N LEU A 222 -21.25 9.69 -28.18
CA LEU A 222 -22.44 9.61 -27.33
C LEU A 222 -22.63 8.18 -26.78
N VAL A 223 -22.51 7.16 -27.64
CA VAL A 223 -22.59 5.75 -27.24
C VAL A 223 -21.49 5.41 -26.23
N ALA A 224 -20.26 5.87 -26.47
CA ALA A 224 -19.16 5.68 -25.52
C ALA A 224 -19.45 6.32 -24.16
N VAL A 225 -19.98 7.56 -24.14
CA VAL A 225 -20.35 8.25 -22.88
C VAL A 225 -21.47 7.51 -22.15
N VAL A 226 -22.49 7.01 -22.83
CA VAL A 226 -23.57 6.22 -22.22
C VAL A 226 -23.01 4.94 -21.58
N ILE A 227 -22.10 4.24 -22.27
CA ILE A 227 -21.43 3.03 -21.73
C ILE A 227 -20.61 3.40 -20.49
N LEU A 228 -19.86 4.51 -20.53
CA LEU A 228 -19.06 4.97 -19.39
C LEU A 228 -19.91 5.32 -18.16
N VAL A 229 -21.01 6.06 -18.35
CA VAL A 229 -21.95 6.36 -17.26
C VAL A 229 -22.51 5.07 -16.66
N GLY A 230 -22.92 4.12 -17.51
CA GLY A 230 -23.37 2.80 -17.06
C GLY A 230 -22.30 2.06 -16.25
N LEU A 231 -21.06 2.04 -16.73
CA LEU A 231 -19.90 1.39 -16.10
C LEU A 231 -19.66 1.92 -14.69
N PHE A 232 -19.51 3.26 -14.54
CA PHE A 232 -19.25 3.88 -13.24
C PHE A 232 -20.44 3.79 -12.29
N SER A 233 -21.68 3.78 -12.80
CA SER A 233 -22.88 3.57 -11.99
C SER A 233 -22.97 2.14 -11.43
N LEU A 234 -22.55 1.15 -12.21
CA LEU A 234 -22.54 -0.27 -11.79
C LEU A 234 -21.46 -0.58 -10.73
N GLN A 235 -20.44 0.25 -10.60
CA GLN A 235 -19.38 0.09 -9.58
C GLN A 235 -19.92 -0.03 -8.15
N HIS A 236 -21.01 0.67 -7.85
CA HIS A 236 -21.62 0.66 -6.51
C HIS A 236 -22.10 -0.74 -6.08
N TYR A 237 -22.56 -1.56 -7.02
CA TYR A 237 -23.09 -2.91 -6.72
C TYR A 237 -21.99 -3.93 -6.41
N GLY A 238 -20.74 -3.58 -6.60
CA GLY A 238 -19.57 -4.42 -6.36
C GLY A 238 -19.27 -5.40 -7.49
N THR A 239 -17.97 -5.57 -7.75
CA THR A 239 -17.47 -6.47 -8.80
C THR A 239 -17.68 -7.95 -8.45
N ASP A 240 -17.95 -8.30 -7.19
CA ASP A 240 -18.16 -9.70 -6.75
C ASP A 240 -19.34 -10.37 -7.43
N ARG A 241 -20.44 -9.63 -7.59
CA ARG A 241 -21.66 -10.20 -8.19
C ARG A 241 -21.54 -10.43 -9.70
N VAL A 242 -20.70 -9.63 -10.36
CA VAL A 242 -20.52 -9.65 -11.82
C VAL A 242 -19.19 -10.30 -12.22
N GLY A 243 -18.25 -10.42 -11.29
CA GLY A 243 -16.88 -10.91 -11.54
C GLY A 243 -16.80 -12.34 -12.08
N TRP A 244 -17.80 -13.20 -11.80
CA TRP A 244 -17.87 -14.54 -12.36
C TRP A 244 -18.07 -14.53 -13.90
N LEU A 245 -18.65 -13.44 -14.42
CA LEU A 245 -18.89 -13.26 -15.85
C LEU A 245 -17.67 -12.67 -16.57
N PHE A 246 -16.76 -12.00 -15.86
CA PHE A 246 -15.60 -11.32 -16.44
C PHE A 246 -14.59 -12.31 -17.05
N ALA A 247 -14.28 -13.38 -16.33
CA ALA A 247 -13.32 -14.38 -16.80
C ALA A 247 -13.77 -15.08 -18.12
N PRO A 248 -15.00 -15.55 -18.26
CA PRO A 248 -15.45 -16.14 -19.53
C PRO A 248 -15.49 -15.12 -20.68
N ILE A 249 -15.87 -13.86 -20.44
CA ILE A 249 -15.89 -12.82 -21.48
C ILE A 249 -14.47 -12.57 -21.99
N VAL A 250 -13.52 -12.37 -21.08
CA VAL A 250 -12.13 -12.07 -21.46
C VAL A 250 -11.44 -13.28 -22.06
N LEU A 251 -11.68 -14.50 -21.57
CA LEU A 251 -11.17 -15.71 -22.22
C LEU A 251 -11.71 -15.86 -23.64
N LEU A 252 -13.04 -15.70 -23.82
CA LEU A 252 -13.65 -15.74 -25.15
C LEU A 252 -13.04 -14.66 -26.06
N TRP A 253 -12.80 -13.48 -25.54
CA TRP A 253 -12.15 -12.40 -26.26
C TRP A 253 -10.74 -12.77 -26.73
N PHE A 254 -9.87 -13.30 -25.84
CA PHE A 254 -8.53 -13.75 -26.22
C PHE A 254 -8.56 -14.87 -27.28
N LEU A 255 -9.46 -15.83 -27.15
CA LEU A 255 -9.60 -16.91 -28.13
C LEU A 255 -10.08 -16.36 -29.49
N LEU A 256 -11.01 -15.38 -29.49
CA LEU A 256 -11.48 -14.75 -30.71
C LEU A 256 -10.37 -13.96 -31.42
N ILE A 257 -9.65 -13.08 -30.70
CA ILE A 257 -8.58 -12.30 -31.32
C ILE A 257 -7.42 -13.19 -31.79
N GLY A 258 -7.08 -14.25 -31.05
CA GLY A 258 -6.09 -15.23 -31.46
C GLY A 258 -6.53 -16.05 -32.68
N GLY A 259 -7.80 -16.51 -32.70
CA GLY A 259 -8.37 -17.24 -33.81
C GLY A 259 -8.47 -16.42 -35.10
N ILE A 260 -8.97 -15.17 -35.00
CA ILE A 260 -9.00 -14.22 -36.13
C ILE A 260 -7.58 -13.94 -36.61
N GLY A 261 -6.62 -13.77 -35.66
CA GLY A 261 -5.22 -13.56 -36.00
C GLY A 261 -4.64 -14.72 -36.80
N MET A 262 -4.86 -15.94 -36.37
CA MET A 262 -4.42 -17.13 -37.10
C MET A 262 -5.06 -17.25 -38.50
N TYR A 263 -6.37 -17.01 -38.58
CA TYR A 263 -7.08 -16.98 -39.84
C TYR A 263 -6.49 -15.95 -40.80
N ASN A 264 -6.23 -14.74 -40.34
CA ASN A 264 -5.68 -13.68 -41.17
C ASN A 264 -4.25 -13.96 -41.65
N ILE A 265 -3.37 -14.56 -40.82
CA ILE A 265 -2.02 -14.97 -41.21
C ILE A 265 -2.08 -16.01 -42.34
N TRP A 266 -3.02 -16.94 -42.25
CA TRP A 266 -3.19 -17.97 -43.27
C TRP A 266 -3.79 -17.43 -44.59
N ASN A 267 -4.82 -16.57 -44.48
CA ASN A 267 -5.62 -16.11 -45.62
C ASN A 267 -4.97 -14.94 -46.39
N TYR A 268 -4.22 -14.06 -45.74
CA TYR A 268 -3.63 -12.87 -46.39
C TYR A 268 -2.14 -13.06 -46.73
N ASP A 269 -1.25 -12.92 -45.76
CA ASP A 269 0.18 -12.99 -46.03
C ASP A 269 0.97 -13.58 -44.86
N SER A 270 1.53 -14.77 -45.03
CA SER A 270 2.37 -15.44 -44.04
C SER A 270 3.78 -14.82 -43.93
N SER A 271 4.16 -13.92 -44.85
CA SER A 271 5.47 -13.23 -44.76
C SER A 271 5.60 -12.36 -43.50
N VAL A 272 4.51 -12.08 -42.83
CA VAL A 272 4.44 -11.40 -41.53
C VAL A 272 5.31 -12.07 -40.45
N LEU A 273 5.54 -13.38 -40.56
CA LEU A 273 6.39 -14.12 -39.62
C LEU A 273 7.87 -13.67 -39.66
N LYS A 274 8.31 -12.99 -40.72
CA LYS A 274 9.64 -12.35 -40.80
C LYS A 274 9.84 -11.32 -39.69
N ALA A 275 8.77 -10.76 -39.11
CA ALA A 275 8.82 -9.82 -38.01
C ALA A 275 9.46 -10.38 -36.72
N PHE A 276 9.54 -11.70 -36.58
CA PHE A 276 10.27 -12.31 -35.45
C PHE A 276 11.79 -12.06 -35.50
N SER A 277 12.34 -11.64 -36.66
CA SER A 277 13.75 -11.25 -36.76
C SER A 277 13.97 -9.81 -36.30
N PRO A 278 14.90 -9.56 -35.34
CA PRO A 278 15.16 -8.22 -34.82
C PRO A 278 15.76 -7.26 -35.83
N ILE A 279 16.23 -7.77 -37.00
CA ILE A 279 16.80 -6.95 -38.06
C ILE A 279 15.77 -5.95 -38.63
N TYR A 280 14.48 -6.28 -38.58
CA TYR A 280 13.40 -5.41 -39.04
C TYR A 280 13.18 -4.20 -38.12
N ILE A 281 13.51 -4.28 -36.81
CA ILE A 281 13.54 -3.15 -35.91
C ILE A 281 14.57 -2.11 -36.40
N TYR A 282 15.80 -2.57 -36.67
CA TYR A 282 16.85 -1.67 -37.16
C TYR A 282 16.47 -1.03 -38.49
N ARG A 283 15.94 -1.81 -39.45
CA ARG A 283 15.50 -1.30 -40.76
C ARG A 283 14.40 -0.27 -40.62
N TYR A 284 13.42 -0.53 -39.74
CA TYR A 284 12.30 0.37 -39.46
C TYR A 284 12.75 1.73 -38.91
N LEU A 285 13.58 1.72 -37.88
CA LEU A 285 14.08 2.96 -37.27
C LEU A 285 14.99 3.74 -38.22
N ARG A 286 15.83 3.05 -39.00
CA ARG A 286 16.73 3.68 -40.00
C ARG A 286 15.95 4.33 -41.15
N ARG A 287 14.89 3.68 -41.62
CA ARG A 287 14.11 4.17 -42.76
C ARG A 287 13.08 5.22 -42.35
N GLY A 288 12.39 5.01 -41.20
CA GLY A 288 11.34 5.89 -40.72
C GLY A 288 11.85 7.23 -40.20
N GLY A 289 13.12 7.36 -39.84
CA GLY A 289 13.70 8.58 -39.28
C GLY A 289 12.87 9.17 -38.15
N ARG A 290 12.50 10.45 -38.22
CA ARG A 290 11.69 11.11 -37.17
C ARG A 290 10.28 10.55 -37.07
N GLU A 291 9.62 10.22 -38.18
CA GLU A 291 8.28 9.62 -38.18
C GLU A 291 8.29 8.22 -37.54
N GLY A 292 9.27 7.38 -37.91
CA GLY A 292 9.46 6.07 -37.30
C GLY A 292 9.75 6.16 -35.80
N TRP A 293 10.45 7.21 -35.35
CA TRP A 293 10.68 7.45 -33.91
C TRP A 293 9.40 7.85 -33.18
N THR A 294 8.63 8.78 -33.74
CA THR A 294 7.35 9.22 -33.13
C THR A 294 6.28 8.12 -33.12
N SER A 295 6.31 7.18 -34.09
CA SER A 295 5.39 6.03 -34.12
C SER A 295 5.60 5.05 -32.95
N LEU A 296 6.81 5.05 -32.33
CA LEU A 296 7.07 4.27 -31.11
C LEU A 296 6.08 4.60 -29.99
N GLY A 297 5.56 5.84 -29.92
CA GLY A 297 4.50 6.21 -28.99
C GLY A 297 3.18 5.45 -29.23
N GLY A 298 2.88 5.04 -30.48
CA GLY A 298 1.75 4.17 -30.79
C GLY A 298 2.06 2.70 -30.46
N ILE A 299 3.27 2.24 -30.74
CA ILE A 299 3.74 0.88 -30.42
C ILE A 299 3.74 0.65 -28.89
N LEU A 300 4.10 1.67 -28.09
CA LEU A 300 4.04 1.62 -26.63
C LEU A 300 2.65 1.20 -26.11
N LEU A 301 1.59 1.56 -26.81
CA LEU A 301 0.23 1.19 -26.39
C LEU A 301 -0.02 -0.32 -26.42
N SER A 302 0.83 -1.13 -27.07
CA SER A 302 0.73 -2.59 -27.02
C SER A 302 1.08 -3.19 -25.66
N ILE A 303 1.82 -2.47 -24.82
CA ILE A 303 2.27 -2.91 -23.50
C ILE A 303 1.56 -2.18 -22.36
N THR A 304 0.53 -1.39 -22.66
CA THR A 304 -0.32 -0.75 -21.65
C THR A 304 -1.09 -1.78 -20.83
N GLY A 305 -1.46 -1.43 -19.60
CA GLY A 305 -2.09 -2.37 -18.66
C GLY A 305 -1.12 -3.18 -17.80
N THR A 306 0.19 -3.11 -18.04
CA THR A 306 1.19 -3.83 -17.22
C THR A 306 1.27 -3.31 -15.79
N GLU A 307 1.07 -2.02 -15.58
CA GLU A 307 1.04 -1.41 -14.25
C GLU A 307 -0.26 -1.74 -13.51
N ALA A 308 -1.39 -1.75 -14.22
CA ALA A 308 -2.67 -2.20 -13.67
C ALA A 308 -2.60 -3.67 -13.25
N LEU A 309 -1.99 -4.54 -14.08
CA LEU A 309 -1.70 -5.93 -13.76
C LEU A 309 -0.91 -6.08 -12.45
N PHE A 310 0.09 -5.23 -12.24
CA PHE A 310 0.88 -5.24 -11.01
C PHE A 310 0.07 -4.73 -9.81
N ALA A 311 -0.74 -3.69 -9.99
CA ALA A 311 -1.58 -3.13 -8.92
C ALA A 311 -2.70 -4.09 -8.48
N ASP A 312 -3.28 -4.84 -9.42
CA ASP A 312 -4.36 -5.80 -9.17
C ASP A 312 -3.90 -7.18 -8.66
N LEU A 313 -2.61 -7.34 -8.44
CA LEU A 313 -2.04 -8.58 -7.89
C LEU A 313 -2.68 -8.99 -6.55
N ALA A 314 -3.28 -8.05 -5.82
CA ALA A 314 -3.93 -8.27 -4.53
C ALA A 314 -4.95 -9.41 -4.48
N HIS A 315 -5.46 -9.83 -5.62
CA HIS A 315 -6.56 -10.80 -5.73
C HIS A 315 -6.09 -12.23 -6.00
N PHE A 316 -4.87 -12.40 -6.55
CA PHE A 316 -4.39 -13.68 -7.08
C PHE A 316 -2.95 -13.97 -6.69
N PRO A 317 -2.59 -15.26 -6.46
CA PRO A 317 -1.20 -15.64 -6.28
C PRO A 317 -0.38 -15.38 -7.57
N VAL A 318 0.86 -14.95 -7.41
CA VAL A 318 1.77 -14.62 -8.54
C VAL A 318 1.84 -15.75 -9.57
N SER A 319 1.94 -17.01 -9.10
CA SER A 319 2.03 -18.18 -10.00
C SER A 319 0.79 -18.33 -10.90
N SER A 320 -0.43 -18.00 -10.42
CA SER A 320 -1.63 -18.08 -11.25
C SER A 320 -1.63 -17.02 -12.35
N VAL A 321 -1.18 -15.81 -12.02
CA VAL A 321 -1.03 -14.72 -12.98
C VAL A 321 0.03 -15.06 -14.02
N GLN A 322 1.18 -15.62 -13.61
CA GLN A 322 2.24 -16.06 -14.54
C GLN A 322 1.76 -17.13 -15.54
N ILE A 323 1.00 -18.12 -15.06
CA ILE A 323 0.45 -19.20 -15.91
C ILE A 323 -0.56 -18.62 -16.91
N ALA A 324 -1.51 -17.82 -16.45
CA ALA A 324 -2.53 -17.20 -17.33
C ALA A 324 -1.88 -16.35 -18.42
N PHE A 325 -0.89 -15.52 -18.05
CA PHE A 325 -0.18 -14.69 -19.02
C PHE A 325 0.57 -15.52 -20.06
N THR A 326 1.40 -16.44 -19.62
CA THR A 326 2.32 -17.17 -20.51
C THR A 326 1.58 -18.14 -21.45
N LEU A 327 0.52 -18.81 -20.96
CA LEU A 327 -0.20 -19.82 -21.75
C LEU A 327 -1.33 -19.27 -22.60
N VAL A 328 -1.99 -18.18 -22.18
CA VAL A 328 -3.18 -17.68 -22.88
C VAL A 328 -2.95 -16.29 -23.44
N VAL A 329 -2.63 -15.31 -22.59
CA VAL A 329 -2.63 -13.90 -22.98
C VAL A 329 -1.54 -13.59 -24.00
N PHE A 330 -0.31 -13.95 -23.71
CA PHE A 330 0.84 -13.66 -24.56
C PHE A 330 0.73 -14.30 -25.98
N PRO A 331 0.43 -15.62 -26.13
CA PRO A 331 0.25 -16.20 -27.44
C PRO A 331 -0.89 -15.60 -28.25
N CYS A 332 -2.04 -15.35 -27.59
CA CYS A 332 -3.20 -14.77 -28.27
C CYS A 332 -2.92 -13.33 -28.74
N LEU A 333 -2.20 -12.51 -27.96
CA LEU A 333 -1.79 -11.17 -28.37
C LEU A 333 -0.82 -11.21 -29.55
N LEU A 334 0.19 -12.10 -29.54
CA LEU A 334 1.11 -12.26 -30.64
C LEU A 334 0.36 -12.63 -31.94
N LEU A 335 -0.58 -13.57 -31.88
CA LEU A 335 -1.40 -13.95 -33.03
C LEU A 335 -2.29 -12.80 -33.48
N ALA A 336 -2.91 -12.06 -32.56
CA ALA A 336 -3.78 -10.94 -32.90
C ALA A 336 -3.03 -9.83 -33.65
N TYR A 337 -1.86 -9.41 -33.15
CA TYR A 337 -1.05 -8.37 -33.79
C TYR A 337 -0.46 -8.86 -35.12
N SER A 338 0.00 -10.11 -35.19
CA SER A 338 0.51 -10.69 -36.43
C SER A 338 -0.59 -10.80 -37.49
N GLY A 339 -1.81 -11.18 -37.08
CA GLY A 339 -2.96 -11.26 -37.98
C GLY A 339 -3.41 -9.91 -38.53
N GLN A 340 -3.44 -8.88 -37.69
CA GLN A 340 -3.72 -7.51 -38.13
C GLN A 340 -2.64 -7.00 -39.11
N ALA A 341 -1.37 -7.26 -38.80
CA ALA A 341 -0.27 -6.89 -39.68
C ALA A 341 -0.37 -7.63 -41.04
N ALA A 342 -0.72 -8.93 -41.04
CA ALA A 342 -0.93 -9.69 -42.27
C ALA A 342 -2.03 -9.07 -43.16
N TYR A 343 -3.14 -8.62 -42.57
CA TYR A 343 -4.18 -7.87 -43.26
C TYR A 343 -3.64 -6.53 -43.81
N LEU A 344 -2.92 -5.78 -43.00
CA LEU A 344 -2.38 -4.46 -43.37
C LEU A 344 -1.30 -4.54 -44.46
N LEU A 345 -0.56 -5.65 -44.61
CA LEU A 345 0.39 -5.82 -45.70
C LEU A 345 -0.25 -5.72 -47.07
N LEU A 346 -1.50 -6.09 -47.22
CA LEU A 346 -2.26 -5.96 -48.45
C LEU A 346 -3.11 -4.67 -48.52
N ASN A 347 -3.42 -4.05 -47.37
CA ASN A 347 -4.32 -2.90 -47.28
C ASN A 347 -3.69 -1.79 -46.43
N LEU A 348 -2.64 -1.14 -46.97
CA LEU A 348 -1.83 -0.15 -46.23
C LEU A 348 -2.62 1.09 -45.76
N ASP A 349 -3.72 1.42 -46.42
CA ASP A 349 -4.57 2.59 -46.08
C ASP A 349 -5.56 2.32 -44.94
N HIS A 350 -5.79 1.05 -44.58
CA HIS A 350 -6.79 0.65 -43.59
C HIS A 350 -6.28 0.66 -42.13
N THR A 351 -5.20 1.37 -41.85
CA THR A 351 -4.59 1.41 -40.51
C THR A 351 -5.52 1.97 -39.44
N LYS A 352 -6.43 2.90 -39.76
CA LYS A 352 -7.38 3.50 -38.82
C LYS A 352 -8.35 2.49 -38.21
N ASP A 353 -8.78 1.53 -39.00
CA ASP A 353 -9.81 0.54 -38.66
C ASP A 353 -9.25 -0.89 -38.79
N ALA A 354 -7.94 -1.07 -38.66
CA ALA A 354 -7.22 -2.31 -38.96
C ALA A 354 -7.85 -3.54 -38.29
N PHE A 355 -8.20 -3.43 -37.01
CA PHE A 355 -8.82 -4.53 -36.27
C PHE A 355 -10.18 -4.92 -36.87
N TYR A 356 -11.12 -3.98 -36.96
CA TYR A 356 -12.51 -4.26 -37.39
C TYR A 356 -12.60 -4.70 -38.85
N ARG A 357 -11.78 -4.13 -39.73
CA ARG A 357 -11.74 -4.52 -41.16
C ARG A 357 -11.04 -5.86 -41.38
N SER A 358 -10.20 -6.31 -40.45
CA SER A 358 -9.57 -7.64 -40.55
C SER A 358 -10.48 -8.78 -40.12
N ILE A 359 -11.67 -8.46 -39.55
CA ILE A 359 -12.64 -9.46 -39.12
C ILE A 359 -13.45 -9.98 -40.34
N PRO A 360 -13.62 -11.30 -40.50
CA PRO A 360 -14.54 -11.85 -41.50
C PRO A 360 -15.97 -11.35 -41.32
N GLU A 361 -16.64 -10.93 -42.40
CA GLU A 361 -17.97 -10.31 -42.35
C GLU A 361 -19.02 -11.14 -41.58
N LYS A 362 -18.97 -12.46 -41.69
CA LYS A 362 -19.92 -13.38 -41.05
C LYS A 362 -19.93 -13.34 -39.54
N ILE A 363 -18.79 -13.01 -38.91
CA ILE A 363 -18.61 -12.99 -37.44
C ILE A 363 -18.46 -11.58 -36.89
N TYR A 364 -18.61 -10.55 -37.72
CA TYR A 364 -18.39 -9.16 -37.34
C TYR A 364 -19.18 -8.74 -36.10
N TRP A 365 -20.50 -8.89 -36.10
CA TRP A 365 -21.36 -8.47 -35.00
C TRP A 365 -21.13 -9.23 -33.68
N PRO A 366 -21.01 -10.58 -33.68
CA PRO A 366 -20.59 -11.30 -32.49
C PRO A 366 -19.27 -10.81 -31.89
N VAL A 367 -18.27 -10.59 -32.75
CA VAL A 367 -16.96 -10.09 -32.29
C VAL A 367 -17.07 -8.66 -31.75
N PHE A 368 -17.85 -7.79 -32.38
CA PHE A 368 -18.13 -6.43 -31.90
C PHE A 368 -18.75 -6.41 -30.49
N VAL A 369 -19.76 -7.28 -30.26
CA VAL A 369 -20.40 -7.38 -28.92
C VAL A 369 -19.40 -7.86 -27.87
N VAL A 370 -18.60 -8.88 -28.18
CA VAL A 370 -17.59 -9.39 -27.27
C VAL A 370 -16.47 -8.36 -27.03
N ALA A 371 -16.06 -7.61 -28.07
CA ALA A 371 -15.08 -6.52 -27.96
C ALA A 371 -15.57 -5.42 -27.01
N THR A 372 -16.83 -5.01 -27.15
CA THR A 372 -17.44 -4.01 -26.27
C THR A 372 -17.56 -4.51 -24.84
N ALA A 373 -17.97 -5.78 -24.64
CA ALA A 373 -17.99 -6.39 -23.32
C ALA A 373 -16.59 -6.49 -22.71
N ALA A 374 -15.58 -6.86 -23.49
CA ALA A 374 -14.18 -6.91 -23.04
C ALA A 374 -13.66 -5.51 -22.67
N ALA A 375 -14.00 -4.46 -23.41
CA ALA A 375 -13.65 -3.08 -23.09
C ALA A 375 -14.29 -2.60 -21.78
N ILE A 376 -15.54 -3.01 -21.49
CA ILE A 376 -16.21 -2.72 -20.20
C ILE A 376 -15.48 -3.43 -19.06
N VAL A 377 -15.13 -4.71 -19.23
CA VAL A 377 -14.40 -5.48 -18.20
C VAL A 377 -12.99 -4.90 -17.97
N ALA A 378 -12.29 -4.53 -19.03
CA ALA A 378 -10.97 -3.87 -18.96
C ALA A 378 -11.03 -2.57 -18.15
N SER A 379 -12.01 -1.73 -18.45
CA SER A 379 -12.25 -0.47 -17.74
C SER A 379 -12.55 -0.69 -16.26
N GLN A 380 -13.33 -1.72 -15.95
CA GLN A 380 -13.66 -2.11 -14.59
C GLN A 380 -12.41 -2.48 -13.78
N ALA A 381 -11.52 -3.28 -14.36
CA ALA A 381 -10.27 -3.70 -13.73
C ALA A 381 -9.38 -2.49 -13.38
N THR A 382 -9.16 -1.58 -14.32
CA THR A 382 -8.31 -0.40 -14.10
C THR A 382 -8.88 0.56 -13.05
N ILE A 383 -10.21 0.73 -12.98
CA ILE A 383 -10.85 1.53 -11.93
C ILE A 383 -10.62 0.89 -10.55
N THR A 384 -10.74 -0.43 -10.45
CA THR A 384 -10.50 -1.16 -9.20
C THR A 384 -9.04 -1.06 -8.76
N ALA A 385 -8.08 -1.19 -9.69
CA ALA A 385 -6.67 -0.97 -9.44
C ALA A 385 -6.41 0.45 -8.89
N THR A 386 -7.04 1.46 -9.48
CA THR A 386 -6.93 2.85 -9.02
C THR A 386 -7.44 3.02 -7.59
N PHE A 387 -8.58 2.41 -7.22
CA PHE A 387 -9.07 2.45 -5.84
C PHE A 387 -8.13 1.75 -4.86
N SER A 388 -7.53 0.64 -5.26
CA SER A 388 -6.55 -0.09 -4.44
C SER A 388 -5.32 0.79 -4.13
N ILE A 389 -4.80 1.49 -5.13
CA ILE A 389 -3.65 2.40 -4.98
C ILE A 389 -4.02 3.61 -4.10
N ILE A 390 -5.21 4.20 -4.28
CA ILE A 390 -5.69 5.30 -3.43
C ILE A 390 -5.80 4.87 -1.97
N LYS A 391 -6.29 3.65 -1.69
CA LYS A 391 -6.33 3.11 -0.34
C LYS A 391 -4.94 2.97 0.27
N GLN A 392 -3.96 2.47 -0.50
CA GLN A 392 -2.58 2.40 -0.05
C GLN A 392 -2.00 3.80 0.25
N ALA A 393 -2.26 4.79 -0.62
CA ALA A 393 -1.86 6.18 -0.41
C ALA A 393 -2.48 6.78 0.86
N LEU A 394 -3.75 6.48 1.14
CA LEU A 394 -4.48 6.90 2.34
C LEU A 394 -3.83 6.33 3.60
N ALA A 395 -3.48 5.04 3.60
CA ALA A 395 -2.82 4.38 4.74
C ALA A 395 -1.43 4.98 5.03
N HIS A 396 -0.73 5.48 4.02
CA HIS A 396 0.54 6.19 4.19
C HIS A 396 0.40 7.67 4.55
N GLY A 397 -0.84 8.16 4.74
CA GLY A 397 -1.09 9.58 5.04
C GLY A 397 -0.80 10.53 3.89
N CYS A 398 -0.74 10.02 2.66
CA CYS A 398 -0.46 10.78 1.44
C CYS A 398 -1.72 11.18 0.67
N PHE A 399 -2.89 10.73 1.07
CA PHE A 399 -4.16 11.03 0.42
C PHE A 399 -5.20 11.50 1.44
N PRO A 400 -6.11 12.44 1.08
CA PRO A 400 -7.21 12.85 1.94
C PRO A 400 -8.10 11.69 2.37
N ARG A 401 -8.65 11.75 3.58
CA ARG A 401 -9.49 10.68 4.14
C ARG A 401 -10.84 10.60 3.43
N VAL A 402 -11.00 9.59 2.58
CA VAL A 402 -12.24 9.30 1.84
C VAL A 402 -12.91 8.05 2.39
N LYS A 403 -14.20 7.89 2.07
CA LYS A 403 -14.95 6.69 2.45
C LYS A 403 -14.47 5.51 1.62
N VAL A 404 -13.96 4.49 2.29
CA VAL A 404 -13.64 3.20 1.67
C VAL A 404 -14.74 2.21 2.03
N VAL A 405 -15.36 1.60 1.02
CA VAL A 405 -16.39 0.57 1.17
C VAL A 405 -15.83 -0.73 0.64
N HIS A 406 -15.89 -1.78 1.46
CA HIS A 406 -15.54 -3.13 1.02
C HIS A 406 -16.76 -3.77 0.38
N THR A 407 -16.65 -4.12 -0.89
CA THR A 407 -17.77 -4.67 -1.67
C THR A 407 -17.88 -6.19 -1.58
N SER A 408 -16.81 -6.88 -1.18
CA SER A 408 -16.77 -8.33 -1.06
C SER A 408 -16.46 -8.80 0.36
N LYS A 409 -17.18 -9.84 0.82
CA LYS A 409 -16.88 -10.55 2.07
C LYS A 409 -15.75 -11.59 1.89
N ASN A 410 -15.61 -12.14 0.69
CA ASN A 410 -14.68 -13.22 0.37
C ASN A 410 -13.32 -12.73 -0.12
N PHE A 411 -13.29 -11.58 -0.82
CA PHE A 411 -12.10 -10.96 -1.37
C PHE A 411 -11.88 -9.59 -0.73
N LEU A 412 -11.04 -9.54 0.29
CA LEU A 412 -10.71 -8.33 1.05
C LEU A 412 -10.03 -7.23 0.21
N GLY A 413 -9.61 -7.55 -1.01
CA GLY A 413 -8.98 -6.62 -1.94
C GLY A 413 -9.97 -5.75 -2.72
N GLN A 414 -11.22 -6.14 -2.85
CA GLN A 414 -12.20 -5.39 -3.63
C GLN A 414 -12.76 -4.21 -2.84
N ILE A 415 -12.46 -3.02 -3.35
CA ILE A 415 -12.70 -1.76 -2.68
C ILE A 415 -13.48 -0.85 -3.61
N TYR A 416 -14.41 -0.09 -3.04
CA TYR A 416 -15.15 0.97 -3.69
C TYR A 416 -14.98 2.28 -2.94
N ILE A 417 -14.63 3.35 -3.65
CA ILE A 417 -14.47 4.70 -3.10
C ILE A 417 -15.46 5.62 -3.82
N PRO A 418 -16.65 5.90 -3.24
CA PRO A 418 -17.71 6.64 -3.90
C PRO A 418 -17.27 8.00 -4.44
N ASP A 419 -16.57 8.78 -3.61
CA ASP A 419 -16.14 10.13 -3.95
C ASP A 419 -15.21 10.13 -5.16
N MET A 420 -14.25 9.20 -5.18
CA MET A 420 -13.31 9.06 -6.30
C MET A 420 -13.98 8.52 -7.56
N ASN A 421 -14.93 7.60 -7.40
CA ASN A 421 -15.67 7.04 -8.53
C ASN A 421 -16.37 8.13 -9.36
N TRP A 422 -17.07 9.04 -8.70
CA TRP A 422 -17.74 10.15 -9.38
C TRP A 422 -16.75 11.15 -10.01
N ILE A 423 -15.64 11.44 -9.34
CA ILE A 423 -14.59 12.31 -9.89
C ILE A 423 -13.98 11.68 -11.14
N LEU A 424 -13.61 10.39 -11.08
CA LEU A 424 -13.06 9.65 -12.21
C LEU A 424 -14.06 9.59 -13.38
N MET A 425 -15.36 9.38 -13.11
CA MET A 425 -16.40 9.39 -14.14
C MET A 425 -16.45 10.73 -14.87
N ILE A 426 -16.51 11.83 -14.12
CA ILE A 426 -16.60 13.18 -14.72
C ILE A 426 -15.36 13.46 -15.58
N LEU A 427 -14.16 13.15 -15.07
CA LEU A 427 -12.92 13.34 -15.80
C LEU A 427 -12.81 12.45 -17.04
N CYS A 428 -13.26 11.19 -16.94
CA CYS A 428 -13.29 10.26 -18.06
C CYS A 428 -14.24 10.75 -19.18
N ILE A 429 -15.43 11.21 -18.82
CA ILE A 429 -16.39 11.80 -19.78
C ILE A 429 -15.81 13.08 -20.40
N ALA A 430 -15.18 13.95 -19.59
CA ALA A 430 -14.56 15.18 -20.08
C ALA A 430 -13.44 14.90 -21.09
N VAL A 431 -12.61 13.88 -20.83
CA VAL A 431 -11.55 13.44 -21.77
C VAL A 431 -12.17 12.87 -23.06
N THR A 432 -13.14 11.96 -22.94
CA THR A 432 -13.79 11.31 -24.08
C THR A 432 -14.51 12.32 -24.98
N ALA A 433 -15.28 13.23 -24.39
CA ALA A 433 -16.03 14.25 -25.12
C ALA A 433 -15.15 15.40 -25.63
N GLY A 434 -14.08 15.75 -24.90
CA GLY A 434 -13.17 16.83 -25.24
C GLY A 434 -12.25 16.50 -26.41
N PHE A 435 -11.61 15.33 -26.38
CA PHE A 435 -10.71 14.95 -27.45
C PHE A 435 -11.43 14.40 -28.69
N LYS A 436 -12.53 13.66 -28.53
CA LYS A 436 -13.31 13.04 -29.62
C LYS A 436 -12.48 12.16 -30.58
N ASN A 437 -11.18 12.15 -30.44
CA ASN A 437 -10.22 11.48 -31.33
C ASN A 437 -9.41 10.46 -30.55
N GLN A 438 -9.52 9.20 -30.95
CA GLN A 438 -8.83 8.06 -30.36
C GLN A 438 -7.29 8.22 -30.33
N ASN A 439 -6.71 8.86 -31.37
CA ASN A 439 -5.27 9.06 -31.43
C ASN A 439 -4.76 10.02 -30.33
N GLN A 440 -5.49 11.10 -30.06
CA GLN A 440 -5.11 12.05 -29.01
C GLN A 440 -5.19 11.41 -27.61
N ILE A 441 -6.23 10.61 -27.37
CA ILE A 441 -6.37 9.86 -26.11
C ILE A 441 -5.26 8.82 -26.01
N GLY A 442 -4.88 8.15 -27.11
CA GLY A 442 -3.78 7.21 -27.16
C GLY A 442 -2.42 7.85 -26.83
N ASN A 443 -2.15 9.06 -27.36
CA ASN A 443 -0.93 9.81 -27.01
C ASN A 443 -0.90 10.22 -25.53
N ALA A 444 -2.07 10.63 -24.97
CA ALA A 444 -2.23 10.90 -23.55
C ALA A 444 -1.94 9.63 -22.72
N TYR A 445 -2.53 8.52 -23.11
CA TYR A 445 -2.38 7.25 -22.42
C TYR A 445 -0.92 6.77 -22.41
N GLY A 446 -0.24 6.81 -23.55
CA GLY A 446 1.17 6.44 -23.65
C GLY A 446 2.09 7.30 -22.75
N THR A 447 1.78 8.60 -22.59
CA THR A 447 2.54 9.49 -21.69
C THR A 447 2.41 9.07 -20.22
N ALA A 448 1.19 8.74 -19.78
CA ALA A 448 0.96 8.30 -18.41
C ALA A 448 1.72 6.99 -18.13
N VAL A 449 1.55 6.00 -18.98
CA VAL A 449 2.10 4.65 -18.77
C VAL A 449 3.62 4.64 -18.73
N VAL A 450 4.30 5.31 -19.65
CA VAL A 450 5.79 5.31 -19.68
C VAL A 450 6.39 5.95 -18.44
N LEU A 451 5.77 7.00 -17.91
CA LEU A 451 6.22 7.64 -16.67
C LEU A 451 6.06 6.72 -15.46
N VAL A 452 4.95 6.00 -15.37
CA VAL A 452 4.76 5.01 -14.28
C VAL A 452 5.78 3.89 -14.39
N MET A 453 6.04 3.38 -15.60
CA MET A 453 7.02 2.32 -15.83
C MET A 453 8.44 2.74 -15.40
N LEU A 454 8.84 3.99 -15.68
CA LEU A 454 10.12 4.54 -15.22
C LEU A 454 10.19 4.61 -13.69
N VAL A 455 9.12 5.08 -13.03
CA VAL A 455 9.04 5.12 -11.56
C VAL A 455 9.16 3.71 -10.97
N THR A 456 8.44 2.75 -11.53
CA THR A 456 8.49 1.34 -11.08
C THR A 456 9.89 0.76 -11.26
N THR A 457 10.59 1.05 -12.37
CA THR A 457 11.98 0.61 -12.58
C THR A 457 12.92 1.19 -11.53
N LEU A 458 12.82 2.49 -11.23
CA LEU A 458 13.66 3.13 -10.21
C LEU A 458 13.41 2.55 -8.81
N LEU A 459 12.16 2.27 -8.44
CA LEU A 459 11.84 1.62 -7.18
C LEU A 459 12.32 0.16 -7.15
N MET A 460 12.21 -0.56 -8.25
CA MET A 460 12.69 -1.94 -8.37
C MET A 460 14.20 -2.07 -8.19
N ILE A 461 14.98 -1.12 -8.69
CA ILE A 461 16.44 -1.08 -8.45
C ILE A 461 16.73 -1.07 -6.95
N LEU A 462 16.02 -0.23 -6.20
CA LEU A 462 16.19 -0.15 -4.75
C LEU A 462 15.74 -1.45 -4.05
N ILE A 463 14.65 -2.06 -4.51
CA ILE A 463 14.15 -3.34 -3.95
C ILE A 463 15.13 -4.49 -4.22
N MET A 464 15.65 -4.60 -5.43
CA MET A 464 16.65 -5.63 -5.77
C MET A 464 17.91 -5.51 -4.90
N LEU A 465 18.32 -4.28 -4.57
CA LEU A 465 19.48 -4.02 -3.72
C LEU A 465 19.19 -4.22 -2.22
N LEU A 466 18.09 -3.63 -1.70
CA LEU A 466 17.83 -3.51 -0.25
C LEU A 466 16.97 -4.64 0.31
N VAL A 467 16.06 -5.20 -0.51
CA VAL A 467 15.10 -6.22 -0.06
C VAL A 467 15.56 -7.62 -0.49
N TRP A 468 15.92 -7.78 -1.75
CA TRP A 468 16.31 -9.09 -2.31
C TRP A 468 17.80 -9.38 -2.16
N HIS A 469 18.61 -8.38 -1.83
CA HIS A 469 20.08 -8.51 -1.73
C HIS A 469 20.72 -9.14 -2.97
N CYS A 470 20.18 -8.84 -4.16
CA CYS A 470 20.70 -9.36 -5.42
C CYS A 470 22.15 -8.91 -5.65
N HIS A 471 22.88 -9.73 -6.40
CA HIS A 471 24.23 -9.34 -6.83
C HIS A 471 24.16 -8.10 -7.74
N TRP A 472 25.04 -7.15 -7.53
CA TRP A 472 25.02 -5.85 -8.22
C TRP A 472 25.02 -5.96 -9.77
N ILE A 473 25.67 -7.02 -10.34
CA ILE A 473 25.67 -7.27 -11.78
C ILE A 473 24.25 -7.51 -12.31
N LEU A 474 23.42 -8.30 -11.60
CA LEU A 474 22.03 -8.55 -11.99
C LEU A 474 21.21 -7.27 -11.96
N VAL A 475 21.45 -6.41 -10.97
CA VAL A 475 20.79 -5.11 -10.86
C VAL A 475 21.17 -4.22 -12.03
N VAL A 476 22.45 -4.19 -12.41
CA VAL A 476 22.94 -3.40 -13.57
C VAL A 476 22.33 -3.92 -14.87
N ILE A 477 22.29 -5.24 -15.09
CA ILE A 477 21.68 -5.82 -16.29
C ILE A 477 20.21 -5.45 -16.37
N PHE A 478 19.44 -5.62 -15.28
CA PHE A 478 18.03 -5.24 -15.21
C PHE A 478 17.84 -3.75 -15.50
N THR A 479 18.63 -2.90 -14.86
CA THR A 479 18.58 -1.44 -15.01
C THR A 479 18.86 -1.03 -16.44
N LEU A 480 19.93 -1.55 -17.04
CA LEU A 480 20.34 -1.19 -18.40
C LEU A 480 19.26 -1.61 -19.41
N THR A 481 18.81 -2.85 -19.34
CA THR A 481 17.79 -3.36 -20.28
C THR A 481 16.46 -2.62 -20.14
N SER A 482 15.99 -2.37 -18.91
CA SER A 482 14.73 -1.66 -18.68
C SER A 482 14.82 -0.19 -19.08
N LEU A 483 15.87 0.52 -18.64
CA LEU A 483 16.00 1.95 -18.93
C LEU A 483 16.22 2.23 -20.41
N VAL A 484 16.97 1.40 -21.15
CA VAL A 484 17.15 1.57 -22.60
C VAL A 484 15.80 1.53 -23.31
N VAL A 485 14.97 0.54 -23.00
CA VAL A 485 13.63 0.40 -23.61
C VAL A 485 12.72 1.58 -23.20
N GLU A 486 12.65 1.87 -21.92
CA GLU A 486 11.75 2.89 -21.39
C GLU A 486 12.15 4.31 -21.79
N CYS A 487 13.44 4.65 -21.77
CA CYS A 487 13.92 5.96 -22.23
C CYS A 487 13.71 6.14 -23.73
N THR A 488 13.80 5.07 -24.53
CA THR A 488 13.48 5.11 -25.95
C THR A 488 12.01 5.47 -26.15
N TYR A 489 11.10 4.79 -25.47
CA TYR A 489 9.66 5.13 -25.52
C TYR A 489 9.36 6.50 -24.94
N PHE A 490 9.98 6.86 -23.83
CA PHE A 490 9.81 8.18 -23.22
C PHE A 490 10.19 9.31 -24.16
N SER A 491 11.34 9.17 -24.84
CA SER A 491 11.77 10.15 -25.82
C SER A 491 10.80 10.29 -27.00
N ALA A 492 10.20 9.18 -27.46
CA ALA A 492 9.22 9.20 -28.55
C ALA A 492 7.90 9.87 -28.11
N VAL A 493 7.47 9.62 -26.88
CA VAL A 493 6.24 10.19 -26.32
C VAL A 493 6.38 11.70 -26.08
N LEU A 494 7.56 12.19 -25.71
CA LEU A 494 7.82 13.62 -25.56
C LEU A 494 7.52 14.43 -26.82
N PHE A 495 7.72 13.86 -28.02
CA PHE A 495 7.36 14.50 -29.29
C PHE A 495 5.84 14.58 -29.53
N LYS A 496 5.02 13.91 -28.73
CA LYS A 496 3.56 13.87 -28.86
C LYS A 496 2.83 14.60 -27.73
N VAL A 497 3.56 15.31 -26.87
CA VAL A 497 2.98 16.03 -25.74
C VAL A 497 1.97 17.08 -26.19
N ASP A 498 2.27 17.83 -27.25
CA ASP A 498 1.38 18.83 -27.89
C ASP A 498 0.16 18.20 -28.57
N GLN A 499 0.22 16.90 -28.94
CA GLN A 499 -0.83 16.15 -29.62
C GLN A 499 -1.73 15.36 -28.68
N GLY A 500 -1.93 15.82 -27.46
CA GLY A 500 -2.78 15.20 -26.43
C GLY A 500 -2.02 14.66 -25.21
N GLY A 501 -0.70 14.44 -25.31
CA GLY A 501 0.12 13.92 -24.20
C GLY A 501 0.22 14.85 -22.98
N TRP A 502 -0.22 16.10 -23.08
CA TRP A 502 -0.27 17.05 -21.96
C TRP A 502 -1.36 16.75 -20.94
N ALA A 503 -2.47 16.10 -21.36
CA ALA A 503 -3.63 15.92 -20.51
C ALA A 503 -3.35 15.09 -19.24
N PRO A 504 -2.69 13.92 -19.29
CA PRO A 504 -2.34 13.19 -18.08
C PRO A 504 -1.38 13.95 -17.17
N LEU A 505 -0.51 14.78 -17.72
CA LEU A 505 0.41 15.61 -16.92
C LEU A 505 -0.35 16.63 -16.09
N VAL A 506 -1.37 17.27 -16.67
CA VAL A 506 -2.24 18.21 -15.95
C VAL A 506 -3.06 17.51 -14.89
N ILE A 507 -3.71 16.39 -15.22
CA ILE A 507 -4.50 15.59 -14.29
C ILE A 507 -3.62 15.12 -13.12
N ALA A 508 -2.48 14.51 -13.43
CA ALA A 508 -1.55 14.05 -12.41
C ALA A 508 -0.96 15.21 -11.59
N GLY A 509 -0.73 16.37 -12.21
CA GLY A 509 -0.29 17.59 -11.51
C GLY A 509 -1.29 18.07 -10.46
N VAL A 510 -2.58 18.03 -10.77
CA VAL A 510 -3.65 18.37 -9.81
C VAL A 510 -3.68 17.37 -8.65
N PHE A 511 -3.68 16.06 -8.93
CA PHE A 511 -3.63 15.04 -7.89
C PHE A 511 -2.34 15.11 -7.08
N PHE A 512 -1.22 15.40 -7.71
CA PHE A 512 0.07 15.58 -7.02
C PHE A 512 0.03 16.74 -6.02
N ILE A 513 -0.54 17.89 -6.40
CA ILE A 513 -0.71 19.04 -5.50
C ILE A 513 -1.60 18.63 -4.32
N ILE A 514 -2.72 17.95 -4.57
CA ILE A 514 -3.63 17.48 -3.52
C ILE A 514 -2.89 16.55 -2.55
N MET A 515 -2.20 15.54 -3.06
CA MET A 515 -1.50 14.55 -2.26
C MET A 515 -0.32 15.16 -1.48
N TYR A 516 0.46 16.02 -2.14
CA TYR A 516 1.60 16.68 -1.53
C TYR A 516 1.18 17.65 -0.41
N VAL A 517 0.18 18.51 -0.68
CA VAL A 517 -0.33 19.46 0.32
C VAL A 517 -0.94 18.73 1.50
N TRP A 518 -1.68 17.65 1.25
CA TRP A 518 -2.23 16.82 2.31
C TRP A 518 -1.13 16.19 3.18
N HIS A 519 -0.12 15.59 2.56
CA HIS A 519 1.01 15.00 3.27
C HIS A 519 1.79 16.05 4.07
N TYR A 520 2.07 17.19 3.47
CA TYR A 520 2.75 18.31 4.13
C TYR A 520 1.97 18.81 5.35
N GLY A 521 0.67 19.01 5.23
CA GLY A 521 -0.18 19.45 6.33
C GLY A 521 -0.25 18.42 7.48
N THR A 522 -0.33 17.14 7.13
CA THR A 522 -0.32 16.03 8.10
C THR A 522 1.03 15.95 8.83
N LEU A 523 2.14 16.06 8.10
CA LEU A 523 3.48 16.08 8.69
C LEU A 523 3.65 17.24 9.67
N LYS A 524 3.26 18.45 9.28
CA LYS A 524 3.39 19.64 10.13
C LYS A 524 2.49 19.58 11.37
N ARG A 525 1.32 19.02 11.25
CA ARG A 525 0.45 18.75 12.39
C ARG A 525 1.13 17.78 13.37
N TYR A 526 1.69 16.70 12.87
CA TYR A 526 2.42 15.73 13.70
C TYR A 526 3.65 16.35 14.38
N GLU A 527 4.47 17.11 13.64
CA GLU A 527 5.61 17.83 14.20
C GLU A 527 5.19 18.77 15.34
N PHE A 528 4.10 19.50 15.18
CA PHE A 528 3.58 20.37 16.23
C PHE A 528 3.18 19.57 17.48
N GLU A 529 2.41 18.51 17.32
CA GLU A 529 1.99 17.65 18.44
C GLU A 529 3.20 17.03 19.17
N MET A 530 4.26 16.67 18.42
CA MET A 530 5.51 16.14 18.99
C MET A 530 6.28 17.18 19.84
N HIS A 531 6.35 18.43 19.38
CA HIS A 531 7.10 19.49 20.08
C HIS A 531 6.29 20.10 21.25
N SER A 532 4.97 20.05 21.20
CA SER A 532 4.07 20.59 22.21
C SER A 532 3.62 19.56 23.26
N LYS A 533 4.33 18.45 23.41
CA LYS A 533 4.05 17.45 24.44
C LYS A 533 4.12 18.06 25.84
N VAL A 534 3.18 17.66 26.68
CA VAL A 534 3.14 18.07 28.08
C VAL A 534 3.81 17.01 28.96
N SER A 535 4.61 17.47 29.92
CA SER A 535 5.26 16.57 30.87
C SER A 535 4.24 16.00 31.85
N MET A 536 4.44 14.75 32.26
CA MET A 536 3.56 14.12 33.24
C MET A 536 3.62 14.82 34.60
N ALA A 537 4.78 15.35 34.97
CA ALA A 537 4.95 16.12 36.20
C ALA A 537 4.01 17.35 36.25
N TRP A 538 3.79 17.99 35.08
CA TRP A 538 2.85 19.11 34.99
C TRP A 538 1.39 18.63 35.24
N VAL A 539 0.97 17.51 34.67
CA VAL A 539 -0.37 16.94 34.87
C VAL A 539 -0.60 16.57 36.34
N LEU A 540 0.40 15.97 36.99
CA LEU A 540 0.35 15.58 38.41
C LEU A 540 0.32 16.81 39.33
N GLY A 541 1.06 17.86 39.00
CA GLY A 541 1.07 19.11 39.73
C GLY A 541 -0.23 19.92 39.67
N LEU A 542 -1.05 19.70 38.65
CA LEU A 542 -2.36 20.38 38.51
C LEU A 542 -3.41 19.90 39.52
N GLY A 543 -3.32 18.66 40.00
CA GLY A 543 -4.30 18.08 40.90
C GLY A 543 -4.55 18.90 42.18
N PRO A 544 -3.49 19.29 42.94
CA PRO A 544 -3.63 20.10 44.13
C PRO A 544 -4.00 21.57 43.90
N SER A 545 -3.55 22.12 42.75
CA SER A 545 -3.59 23.58 42.48
C SER A 545 -4.85 24.04 41.76
N LEU A 546 -5.54 23.20 40.99
CA LEU A 546 -6.70 23.55 40.16
C LEU A 546 -8.04 23.03 40.69
N GLY A 547 -8.07 22.27 41.79
CA GLY A 547 -9.32 21.67 42.30
C GLY A 547 -9.99 20.76 41.28
N LEU A 548 -9.21 19.92 40.58
CA LEU A 548 -9.71 19.01 39.54
C LEU A 548 -10.80 18.09 40.09
N VAL A 549 -11.99 18.21 39.52
CA VAL A 549 -13.11 17.33 39.84
C VAL A 549 -13.01 16.04 39.05
N ARG A 550 -13.10 14.89 39.74
CA ARG A 550 -13.18 13.57 39.08
C ARG A 550 -14.65 13.25 38.79
N VAL A 551 -14.92 13.09 37.49
CA VAL A 551 -16.24 12.70 36.98
C VAL A 551 -16.28 11.19 36.80
N PRO A 552 -17.32 10.48 37.29
CA PRO A 552 -17.49 9.05 37.04
C PRO A 552 -17.46 8.77 35.51
N GLY A 553 -16.86 7.66 35.12
CA GLY A 553 -16.79 7.26 33.73
C GLY A 553 -15.38 7.19 33.14
N VAL A 554 -15.29 6.84 31.86
CA VAL A 554 -14.06 6.68 31.12
C VAL A 554 -13.96 7.75 30.02
N GLY A 555 -12.87 8.51 30.01
CA GLY A 555 -12.56 9.47 28.93
C GLY A 555 -11.56 8.89 27.94
N LEU A 556 -11.98 8.67 26.70
CA LEU A 556 -11.12 8.25 25.59
C LEU A 556 -10.61 9.49 24.82
N VAL A 557 -9.35 9.85 25.03
CA VAL A 557 -8.73 11.03 24.40
C VAL A 557 -7.97 10.59 23.14
N TYR A 558 -8.49 10.94 21.97
CA TYR A 558 -7.86 10.59 20.70
C TYR A 558 -6.69 11.52 20.37
N THR A 559 -5.55 10.93 20.10
CA THR A 559 -4.29 11.61 19.77
C THR A 559 -3.54 10.93 18.63
N GLU A 560 -2.72 11.67 17.92
CA GLU A 560 -1.80 11.09 16.92
C GLU A 560 -0.45 10.68 17.54
N LEU A 561 -0.22 11.03 18.82
CA LEU A 561 1.02 10.74 19.52
C LEU A 561 1.02 9.33 20.12
N ALA A 562 2.05 8.56 19.80
CA ALA A 562 2.31 7.27 20.43
C ALA A 562 3.00 7.41 21.81
N SER A 563 3.52 8.59 22.19
CA SER A 563 4.23 8.82 23.47
C SER A 563 3.99 10.24 24.01
N GLY A 564 3.97 10.42 25.34
CA GLY A 564 3.75 11.72 26.00
C GLY A 564 2.26 12.12 26.11
N VAL A 565 1.93 13.11 26.89
CA VAL A 565 0.56 13.63 27.04
C VAL A 565 0.31 14.66 25.91
N PRO A 566 -0.79 14.54 25.15
CA PRO A 566 -1.06 15.46 24.05
C PRO A 566 -1.42 16.85 24.55
N HIS A 567 -0.97 17.89 23.84
CA HIS A 567 -1.24 19.28 24.19
C HIS A 567 -2.75 19.59 24.28
N ILE A 568 -3.55 18.96 23.44
CA ILE A 568 -5.01 19.16 23.46
C ILE A 568 -5.63 18.77 24.79
N PHE A 569 -5.07 17.79 25.49
CA PHE A 569 -5.51 17.37 26.80
C PHE A 569 -5.17 18.44 27.87
N SER A 570 -4.00 19.07 27.79
CA SER A 570 -3.66 20.17 28.68
C SER A 570 -4.57 21.37 28.46
N HIS A 571 -4.82 21.71 27.21
CA HIS A 571 -5.75 22.77 26.84
C HIS A 571 -7.16 22.51 27.36
N PHE A 572 -7.62 21.27 27.29
CA PHE A 572 -8.89 20.83 27.80
C PHE A 572 -9.00 21.01 29.32
N ILE A 573 -8.02 20.47 30.07
CA ILE A 573 -8.02 20.53 31.55
C ILE A 573 -7.88 21.96 32.06
N THR A 574 -7.07 22.80 31.41
CA THR A 574 -6.89 24.20 31.84
C THR A 574 -8.16 25.01 31.70
N ASN A 575 -8.97 24.72 30.69
CA ASN A 575 -10.24 25.46 30.47
C ASN A 575 -11.44 24.83 31.16
N LEU A 576 -11.41 23.51 31.38
CA LEU A 576 -12.45 22.74 32.03
C LEU A 576 -11.79 21.85 33.10
N PRO A 577 -11.76 22.26 34.37
CA PRO A 577 -11.06 21.54 35.44
C PRO A 577 -11.85 20.29 35.88
N ALA A 578 -12.20 19.46 34.94
CA ALA A 578 -12.89 18.17 35.17
C ALA A 578 -12.17 17.05 34.37
N ILE A 579 -11.94 15.94 35.04
CA ILE A 579 -11.29 14.78 34.43
C ILE A 579 -12.09 13.52 34.78
N HIS A 580 -12.26 12.61 33.84
CA HIS A 580 -12.89 11.33 34.12
C HIS A 580 -12.06 10.48 35.07
N SER A 581 -12.72 9.61 35.81
CA SER A 581 -12.08 8.71 36.77
C SER A 581 -11.01 7.85 36.15
N VAL A 582 -11.24 7.41 34.88
CA VAL A 582 -10.29 6.70 34.05
C VAL A 582 -10.07 7.48 32.75
N VAL A 583 -8.82 7.70 32.37
CA VAL A 583 -8.45 8.37 31.11
C VAL A 583 -7.60 7.46 30.26
N VAL A 584 -8.01 7.25 29.01
CA VAL A 584 -7.25 6.46 28.04
C VAL A 584 -6.88 7.31 26.83
N PHE A 585 -5.59 7.53 26.62
CA PHE A 585 -5.08 8.18 25.41
C PHE A 585 -5.05 7.18 24.28
N VAL A 586 -5.89 7.36 23.29
CA VAL A 586 -6.04 6.45 22.15
C VAL A 586 -5.28 6.99 20.95
N CYS A 587 -4.24 6.27 20.52
CA CYS A 587 -3.50 6.59 19.29
C CYS A 587 -3.81 5.53 18.24
N VAL A 588 -4.39 5.93 17.11
CA VAL A 588 -4.60 5.04 15.97
C VAL A 588 -3.52 5.27 14.94
N LYS A 589 -2.78 4.21 14.61
CA LYS A 589 -1.57 4.28 13.81
C LYS A 589 -1.63 3.31 12.65
N TYR A 590 -1.35 3.80 11.45
CA TYR A 590 -1.17 2.96 10.26
C TYR A 590 0.31 2.68 10.04
N LEU A 591 0.66 1.41 9.97
CA LEU A 591 2.03 0.95 9.77
C LEU A 591 2.26 0.57 8.30
N PRO A 592 3.51 0.62 7.81
CA PRO A 592 3.87 0.18 6.47
C PRO A 592 3.96 -1.35 6.40
N VAL A 593 2.97 -2.03 6.96
CA VAL A 593 2.82 -3.49 6.93
C VAL A 593 1.46 -3.83 6.31
N TYR A 594 1.37 -5.00 5.76
CA TYR A 594 0.18 -5.50 5.12
C TYR A 594 -1.01 -5.62 6.10
N THR A 595 -0.86 -6.42 7.15
CA THR A 595 -1.82 -6.55 8.25
C THR A 595 -1.10 -6.62 9.58
N VAL A 596 -1.78 -6.25 10.65
CA VAL A 596 -1.32 -6.46 12.03
C VAL A 596 -2.20 -7.54 12.65
N PRO A 597 -1.63 -8.63 13.18
CA PRO A 597 -2.39 -9.66 13.89
C PRO A 597 -3.25 -9.06 15.01
N GLU A 598 -4.42 -9.63 15.28
CA GLU A 598 -5.34 -9.08 16.30
C GLU A 598 -4.70 -9.05 17.69
N GLU A 599 -3.86 -10.02 17.98
CA GLU A 599 -3.12 -10.15 19.24
C GLU A 599 -2.07 -9.04 19.44
N GLU A 600 -1.47 -8.56 18.35
CA GLU A 600 -0.46 -7.49 18.37
C GLU A 600 -1.05 -6.10 18.07
N ARG A 601 -2.36 -6.01 17.83
CA ARG A 601 -3.02 -4.78 17.36
C ARG A 601 -3.06 -3.68 18.41
N PHE A 602 -3.33 -4.03 19.66
CA PHE A 602 -3.45 -3.09 20.75
C PHE A 602 -2.23 -3.16 21.67
N LEU A 603 -1.56 -2.05 21.83
CA LEU A 603 -0.49 -1.88 22.79
C LEU A 603 -0.95 -0.96 23.91
N VAL A 604 -1.08 -1.49 25.13
CA VAL A 604 -1.52 -0.74 26.29
C VAL A 604 -0.34 -0.47 27.21
N LYS A 605 -0.28 0.73 27.78
CA LYS A 605 0.71 1.15 28.77
C LYS A 605 0.05 2.06 29.82
N ARG A 606 0.40 1.91 31.06
CA ARG A 606 0.02 2.86 32.13
C ARG A 606 0.86 4.13 32.06
N ILE A 607 0.25 5.28 32.34
CA ILE A 607 0.90 6.58 32.38
C ILE A 607 0.75 7.17 33.78
N GLY A 608 1.86 7.41 34.47
CA GLY A 608 1.88 7.98 35.81
C GLY A 608 1.57 6.97 36.93
N PRO A 609 1.32 7.45 38.16
CA PRO A 609 1.06 6.61 39.33
C PRO A 609 -0.27 5.85 39.20
N LYS A 610 -0.37 4.69 39.85
CA LYS A 610 -1.58 3.82 39.84
C LYS A 610 -2.85 4.58 40.21
N ASN A 611 -2.79 5.43 41.21
CA ASN A 611 -3.98 6.17 41.74
C ASN A 611 -4.60 7.14 40.72
N PHE A 612 -3.92 7.43 39.58
CA PHE A 612 -4.44 8.33 38.57
C PHE A 612 -5.27 7.62 37.49
N HIS A 613 -5.19 6.30 37.36
CA HIS A 613 -5.91 5.47 36.40
C HIS A 613 -5.83 6.03 34.95
N MET A 614 -4.61 6.43 34.55
CA MET A 614 -4.36 6.94 33.22
C MET A 614 -3.62 5.90 32.38
N PHE A 615 -4.17 5.61 31.20
CA PHE A 615 -3.63 4.61 30.28
C PHE A 615 -3.38 5.19 28.90
N ARG A 616 -2.54 4.54 28.15
CA ARG A 616 -2.37 4.75 26.72
C ARG A 616 -2.64 3.48 26.00
N CYS A 617 -3.41 3.58 24.93
CA CYS A 617 -3.67 2.51 24.00
C CYS A 617 -3.24 2.93 22.59
N VAL A 618 -2.27 2.21 22.01
CA VAL A 618 -1.86 2.41 20.63
C VAL A 618 -2.48 1.30 19.79
N ALA A 619 -3.47 1.64 18.99
CA ALA A 619 -4.10 0.73 18.04
C ALA A 619 -3.35 0.77 16.71
N ARG A 620 -2.77 -0.36 16.30
CA ARG A 620 -1.92 -0.51 15.12
C ARG A 620 -2.69 -1.22 14.01
N TYR A 621 -2.69 -0.65 12.81
CA TYR A 621 -3.35 -1.20 11.64
C TYR A 621 -2.38 -1.27 10.46
N GLY A 622 -2.44 -2.34 9.69
CA GLY A 622 -1.81 -2.43 8.40
C GLY A 622 -2.67 -1.75 7.32
N TYR A 623 -2.11 -1.52 6.15
CA TYR A 623 -2.84 -0.83 5.08
C TYR A 623 -3.98 -1.68 4.46
N LYS A 624 -4.05 -2.97 4.75
CA LYS A 624 -5.16 -3.86 4.36
C LYS A 624 -6.17 -4.10 5.48
N ASP A 625 -5.84 -3.77 6.72
CA ASP A 625 -6.72 -4.02 7.85
C ASP A 625 -8.05 -3.27 7.68
N LEU A 626 -9.12 -3.99 7.90
CA LEU A 626 -10.49 -3.51 7.73
C LEU A 626 -10.97 -2.80 8.99
N HIS A 627 -11.39 -1.56 8.82
CA HIS A 627 -12.37 -0.97 9.74
C HIS A 627 -13.75 -1.47 9.33
N LYS A 628 -14.24 -2.52 9.95
CA LYS A 628 -15.63 -2.94 9.80
C LYS A 628 -16.52 -1.94 10.52
N LYS A 629 -17.64 -1.60 9.90
CA LYS A 629 -18.63 -0.69 10.50
C LYS A 629 -19.21 -1.22 11.81
N ASP A 630 -19.13 -2.54 12.02
CA ASP A 630 -19.54 -3.28 13.22
C ASP A 630 -18.35 -3.66 14.10
N ASP A 631 -17.17 -3.06 13.87
CA ASP A 631 -16.01 -3.37 14.69
C ASP A 631 -16.24 -2.73 16.07
N ASP A 632 -16.40 -3.59 17.03
CA ASP A 632 -16.47 -3.25 18.45
C ASP A 632 -15.08 -2.75 18.92
N PHE A 633 -14.61 -1.64 18.28
CA PHE A 633 -13.32 -1.05 18.62
C PHE A 633 -13.23 -0.77 20.12
N GLU A 634 -14.28 -0.21 20.68
CA GLU A 634 -14.39 0.09 22.09
C GLU A 634 -14.32 -1.19 22.96
N LYS A 635 -15.06 -2.23 22.61
CA LYS A 635 -15.01 -3.52 23.33
C LYS A 635 -13.63 -4.16 23.27
N LYS A 636 -12.98 -4.13 22.11
CA LYS A 636 -11.62 -4.66 21.93
C LYS A 636 -10.60 -3.84 22.73
N LEU A 637 -10.74 -2.53 22.74
CA LEU A 637 -9.91 -1.64 23.55
C LEU A 637 -10.03 -1.96 25.03
N PHE A 638 -11.24 -2.05 25.56
CA PHE A 638 -11.47 -2.39 26.96
C PHE A 638 -11.00 -3.80 27.30
N HIS A 639 -11.23 -4.77 26.44
CA HIS A 639 -10.71 -6.13 26.64
C HIS A 639 -9.18 -6.13 26.83
N ASN A 640 -8.46 -5.46 25.92
CA ASN A 640 -6.99 -5.36 26.03
C ASN A 640 -6.54 -4.54 27.24
N LEU A 641 -7.30 -3.52 27.64
CA LEU A 641 -7.02 -2.74 28.84
C LEU A 641 -7.16 -3.63 30.10
N PHE A 642 -8.22 -4.41 30.19
CA PHE A 642 -8.41 -5.35 31.32
C PHE A 642 -7.33 -6.43 31.38
N VAL A 643 -6.96 -7.01 30.21
CA VAL A 643 -5.86 -7.97 30.13
C VAL A 643 -4.55 -7.35 30.59
N PHE A 644 -4.28 -6.10 30.20
CA PHE A 644 -3.08 -5.39 30.64
C PHE A 644 -3.04 -5.19 32.15
N VAL A 645 -4.12 -4.68 32.77
CA VAL A 645 -4.16 -4.46 34.23
C VAL A 645 -4.00 -5.78 35.00
N LYS A 646 -4.62 -6.86 34.49
CA LYS A 646 -4.45 -8.18 35.08
C LYS A 646 -3.01 -8.72 34.98
N LEU A 647 -2.35 -8.54 33.85
CA LEU A 647 -0.95 -8.95 33.69
C LEU A 647 -0.01 -8.10 34.55
N GLU A 648 -0.24 -6.79 34.64
CA GLU A 648 0.55 -5.86 35.46
C GLU A 648 0.50 -6.26 36.94
N SER A 649 -0.69 -6.58 37.47
CA SER A 649 -0.85 -7.03 38.84
C SER A 649 -0.17 -8.37 39.11
N MET A 650 -0.26 -9.32 38.19
CA MET A 650 0.46 -10.60 38.29
C MET A 650 1.98 -10.42 38.32
N MET A 651 2.53 -9.55 37.51
CA MET A 651 3.98 -9.30 37.45
C MET A 651 4.50 -8.65 38.74
N GLU A 652 3.72 -7.75 39.37
CA GLU A 652 4.08 -7.15 40.66
C GLU A 652 4.06 -8.18 41.79
N GLY A 653 3.10 -9.09 41.79
CA GLY A 653 3.07 -10.19 42.74
C GLY A 653 4.30 -11.12 42.72
N PHE A 654 4.91 -11.28 41.55
CA PHE A 654 6.19 -12.01 41.40
C PHE A 654 7.39 -11.19 41.85
N SER A 655 7.43 -9.88 41.64
CA SER A 655 8.52 -9.00 42.03
C SER A 655 8.62 -8.88 43.55
N ASP A 656 7.51 -8.77 44.27
CA ASP A 656 7.45 -8.70 45.74
C ASP A 656 7.90 -10.00 46.38
N SER A 657 7.66 -11.15 45.75
CA SER A 657 8.11 -12.46 46.29
C SER A 657 9.63 -12.63 46.18
N ASP A 658 10.29 -12.05 45.17
CA ASP A 658 11.74 -12.13 45.00
C ASP A 658 12.49 -11.14 45.91
N GLU A 659 11.90 -9.98 46.24
CA GLU A 659 12.49 -9.00 47.12
C GLU A 659 12.55 -9.50 48.56
N TYR A 660 11.53 -10.25 49.04
CA TYR A 660 11.54 -10.88 50.38
C TYR A 660 12.57 -12.04 50.49
N SER A 661 12.89 -12.72 49.41
CA SER A 661 13.91 -13.76 49.39
C SER A 661 15.34 -13.22 49.42
N LEU A 662 15.57 -12.02 48.88
CA LEU A 662 16.88 -11.32 48.92
C LEU A 662 17.17 -10.67 50.24
N TYR A 663 16.18 -10.16 50.99
CA TYR A 663 16.39 -9.61 52.35
C TYR A 663 16.66 -10.68 53.42
N GLY A 664 16.19 -11.93 53.23
CA GLY A 664 16.49 -13.04 54.12
C GLY A 664 17.91 -13.57 54.06
N GLN A 665 18.65 -13.33 53.00
CA GLN A 665 20.05 -13.77 52.83
C GLN A 665 21.07 -12.70 53.25
N GLN A 666 20.76 -11.40 53.30
CA GLN A 666 21.69 -10.35 53.69
C GLN A 666 21.83 -10.15 55.21
N THR A 667 20.96 -10.74 56.02
CA THR A 667 21.05 -10.62 57.50
C THR A 667 21.98 -11.62 58.18
N VAL A 668 22.56 -12.57 57.47
CA VAL A 668 23.47 -13.59 58.02
C VAL A 668 24.97 -13.28 57.73
N GLU A 669 25.29 -12.47 56.73
CA GLU A 669 26.69 -12.17 56.36
C GLU A 669 27.28 -10.84 56.89
N SER A 670 26.54 -10.07 57.68
CA SER A 670 27.00 -8.73 58.14
C SER A 670 27.57 -8.74 59.57
N ARG A 671 28.16 -9.84 60.06
CA ARG A 671 28.75 -9.88 61.42
C ARG A 671 30.26 -10.05 61.48
N ASP A 672 30.97 -10.18 60.36
CA ASP A 672 32.45 -10.40 60.40
C ASP A 672 33.24 -9.54 59.39
N ALA A 673 33.08 -8.20 59.38
CA ALA A 673 34.06 -7.35 58.74
C ALA A 673 33.97 -5.91 59.25
N VAL A 674 34.31 -5.70 60.52
CA VAL A 674 34.76 -4.40 61.01
C VAL A 674 36.21 -4.52 61.34
N LEU A 675 37.09 -4.01 60.52
CA LEU A 675 38.37 -3.39 60.86
C LEU A 675 39.24 -3.12 59.63
N ASN A 676 39.71 -1.88 59.58
CA ASN A 676 40.80 -1.32 58.78
C ASN A 676 40.43 -0.74 57.40
N ASN A 677 40.66 0.42 57.05
CA ASN A 677 41.64 1.47 57.36
C ASN A 677 41.34 2.73 56.52
N ASN A 678 41.58 3.81 57.19
CA ASN A 678 41.83 5.19 56.74
C ASN A 678 42.55 5.42 55.41
N ASN A 679 42.16 6.52 54.83
CA ASN A 679 42.95 7.65 54.35
C ASN A 679 42.82 8.11 52.93
N ASN A 680 42.51 9.38 52.88
CA ASN A 680 43.05 10.46 52.01
C ASN A 680 42.35 10.80 50.71
N ASP A 681 41.64 11.89 50.80
CA ASP A 681 41.96 13.22 50.18
C ASP A 681 41.60 13.50 48.72
N ASN A 682 40.80 14.55 48.62
CA ASN A 682 40.92 15.71 47.71
C ASN A 682 40.26 15.72 46.35
N THR A 683 39.21 16.59 46.34
CA THR A 683 38.96 17.65 45.36
C THR A 683 38.80 17.28 43.91
N ALA A 684 37.59 17.46 43.42
CA ALA A 684 37.30 18.46 42.36
C ALA A 684 35.83 18.44 41.95
N SER A 685 35.22 19.60 41.98
CA SER A 685 33.91 19.90 41.45
C SER A 685 33.86 19.71 39.95
N SER A 686 32.86 19.03 39.45
CA SER A 686 32.35 19.30 38.11
C SER A 686 30.89 18.91 38.03
N ASN A 687 30.11 19.86 37.56
CA ASN A 687 28.69 19.78 37.27
C ASN A 687 28.37 18.56 36.41
N VAL A 688 27.52 17.72 36.89
CA VAL A 688 26.91 16.65 36.04
C VAL A 688 25.45 16.99 35.87
N ASP A 689 25.12 17.39 34.66
CA ASP A 689 23.74 17.44 34.16
C ASP A 689 23.11 16.06 34.31
N LEU A 690 22.12 15.96 35.15
CA LEU A 690 21.25 14.78 35.25
C LEU A 690 20.26 14.78 34.07
N SER A 691 20.71 14.26 32.96
CA SER A 691 19.79 13.79 31.95
C SER A 691 19.20 12.44 32.39
N ILE A 692 18.07 12.47 33.04
CA ILE A 692 17.27 11.27 33.31
C ILE A 692 16.73 10.76 31.97
N SER A 693 17.43 9.81 31.38
CA SER A 693 16.87 8.99 30.33
C SER A 693 15.87 8.01 30.95
N THR A 694 14.59 8.35 30.92
CA THR A 694 13.53 7.41 31.20
C THR A 694 13.56 6.30 30.16
N VAL A 695 14.06 5.14 30.56
CA VAL A 695 13.95 3.91 29.77
C VAL A 695 12.48 3.51 29.76
N ASP A 696 11.83 3.77 28.64
CA ASP A 696 10.44 3.35 28.41
C ASP A 696 10.41 1.82 28.20
N SER A 697 10.22 1.07 29.26
CA SER A 697 9.93 -0.37 29.17
C SER A 697 8.47 -0.56 28.73
N ILE A 698 8.26 -1.02 27.50
CA ILE A 698 6.96 -1.32 26.93
C ILE A 698 6.76 -2.83 26.96
N VAL A 699 5.70 -3.31 27.61
CA VAL A 699 5.32 -4.72 27.65
C VAL A 699 4.28 -4.99 26.54
N PRO A 700 4.55 -5.87 25.57
CA PRO A 700 3.53 -6.27 24.61
C PRO A 700 2.53 -7.24 25.26
N VAL A 701 1.26 -6.92 25.16
CA VAL A 701 0.17 -7.80 25.62
C VAL A 701 -0.05 -8.89 24.56
N ARG A 702 0.39 -10.10 24.83
CA ARG A 702 0.04 -11.29 24.05
C ARG A 702 -1.11 -12.03 24.74
N SER A 703 -2.13 -12.38 24.01
CA SER A 703 -3.20 -13.25 24.51
C SER A 703 -2.64 -14.68 24.71
N PRO A 704 -2.76 -15.29 25.89
CA PRO A 704 -2.33 -16.64 26.08
C PRO A 704 -3.29 -17.63 25.43
N SER A 705 -2.75 -18.63 24.74
CA SER A 705 -3.49 -19.84 24.37
C SER A 705 -3.94 -20.59 25.64
N PRO A 706 -5.08 -21.28 25.64
CA PRO A 706 -5.57 -21.93 26.83
C PRO A 706 -4.68 -23.11 27.22
N VAL A 707 -3.80 -22.89 28.17
CA VAL A 707 -3.07 -23.96 28.86
C VAL A 707 -3.77 -24.19 30.19
N ASN A 708 -4.36 -25.36 30.35
CA ASN A 708 -4.92 -25.84 31.64
C ASN A 708 -3.74 -25.98 32.63
N ILE A 709 -3.60 -25.04 33.52
CA ILE A 709 -2.73 -25.13 34.68
C ILE A 709 -3.60 -25.19 35.92
N THR A 710 -3.60 -26.35 36.56
CA THR A 710 -4.16 -26.55 37.90
C THR A 710 -3.22 -25.86 38.88
N VAL A 711 -3.62 -24.72 39.41
CA VAL A 711 -2.86 -24.00 40.43
C VAL A 711 -3.47 -24.31 41.78
N GLN A 712 -2.66 -24.93 42.68
CA GLN A 712 -2.97 -25.04 44.10
C GLN A 712 -2.79 -23.67 44.77
N SER A 713 -3.79 -23.34 45.57
CA SER A 713 -3.97 -22.08 46.25
C SER A 713 -3.01 -21.85 47.42
N SER A 714 -2.20 -20.79 47.32
CA SER A 714 -1.75 -20.05 48.50
C SER A 714 -1.37 -18.62 48.05
N ASP A 715 -2.32 -17.69 48.10
CA ASP A 715 -2.02 -16.26 48.19
C ASP A 715 -3.34 -15.47 48.36
N ARG A 716 -3.63 -15.17 49.64
CA ARG A 716 -4.86 -14.43 49.99
C ARG A 716 -4.72 -12.92 50.14
N VAL A 717 -3.54 -12.33 49.89
CA VAL A 717 -3.36 -10.89 50.16
C VAL A 717 -3.21 -10.05 48.90
N SER A 718 -2.65 -10.58 47.79
CA SER A 718 -2.56 -9.85 46.51
C SER A 718 -3.87 -9.85 45.70
N SER A 719 -4.77 -10.80 45.91
CA SER A 719 -6.01 -10.95 45.17
C SER A 719 -7.06 -9.84 45.45
N HIS A 720 -7.02 -9.20 46.61
CA HIS A 720 -8.03 -8.17 46.96
C HIS A 720 -7.82 -6.85 46.18
N THR A 721 -6.59 -6.39 46.04
CA THR A 721 -6.28 -5.15 45.29
C THR A 721 -6.51 -5.30 43.78
N GLU A 722 -6.32 -6.48 43.21
CA GLU A 722 -6.54 -6.80 41.81
C GLU A 722 -8.02 -6.81 41.44
N VAL A 723 -8.83 -7.45 42.29
CA VAL A 723 -10.30 -7.49 42.12
C VAL A 723 -10.88 -6.08 42.23
N ASP A 724 -10.37 -5.27 43.18
CA ASP A 724 -10.81 -3.90 43.39
C ASP A 724 -10.55 -2.98 42.19
N GLU A 725 -9.35 -3.06 41.52
CA GLU A 725 -9.02 -2.20 40.35
C GLU A 725 -9.82 -2.63 39.12
N LEU A 726 -9.98 -3.92 38.85
CA LEU A 726 -10.79 -4.42 37.75
C LEU A 726 -12.26 -4.10 37.92
N GLU A 727 -12.78 -4.22 39.14
CA GLU A 727 -14.15 -3.85 39.48
C GLU A 727 -14.34 -2.34 39.31
N PHE A 728 -13.41 -1.52 39.80
CA PHE A 728 -13.43 -0.08 39.60
C PHE A 728 -13.47 0.31 38.10
N LEU A 729 -12.63 -0.33 37.23
CA LEU A 729 -12.65 -0.09 35.82
C LEU A 729 -13.97 -0.49 35.13
N ASN A 730 -14.59 -1.60 35.58
CA ASN A 730 -15.91 -2.01 35.10
C ASN A 730 -16.99 -1.00 35.50
N ASN A 731 -17.01 -0.60 36.77
CA ASN A 731 -17.95 0.40 37.28
C ASN A 731 -17.80 1.74 36.55
N CYS A 732 -16.57 2.17 36.23
CA CYS A 732 -16.33 3.37 35.43
C CYS A 732 -16.82 3.22 34.00
N ARG A 733 -16.64 2.04 33.37
CA ARG A 733 -17.15 1.80 32.03
C ARG A 733 -18.68 1.86 31.99
N ASP A 734 -19.33 1.26 32.98
CA ASP A 734 -20.79 1.20 33.06
C ASP A 734 -21.40 2.57 33.42
N ALA A 735 -20.65 3.44 34.09
CA ALA A 735 -21.02 4.84 34.32
C ALA A 735 -21.03 5.70 33.05
N GLY A 736 -20.35 5.25 31.98
CA GLY A 736 -20.36 5.86 30.67
C GLY A 736 -18.98 6.11 30.07
N VAL A 737 -18.93 6.12 28.75
CA VAL A 737 -17.70 6.36 27.97
C VAL A 737 -17.85 7.67 27.18
N VAL A 738 -16.90 8.58 27.34
CA VAL A 738 -16.86 9.86 26.62
C VAL A 738 -15.66 9.89 25.67
N HIS A 739 -15.91 10.22 24.41
CA HIS A 739 -14.89 10.31 23.38
C HIS A 739 -14.47 11.77 23.19
N ILE A 740 -13.24 12.10 23.51
CA ILE A 740 -12.65 13.44 23.41
C ILE A 740 -11.77 13.51 22.15
N LEU A 741 -12.25 14.24 21.14
CA LEU A 741 -11.57 14.40 19.86
C LEU A 741 -10.92 15.78 19.73
N GLY A 742 -9.65 15.80 19.35
CA GLY A 742 -8.95 17.02 19.03
C GLY A 742 -9.24 17.49 17.60
N ASN A 743 -9.98 18.57 17.46
CA ASN A 743 -10.15 19.26 16.18
C ASN A 743 -9.10 20.36 16.02
N THR A 744 -7.89 19.96 15.58
CA THR A 744 -6.76 20.87 15.44
C THR A 744 -6.79 21.57 14.07
N VAL A 745 -6.92 22.88 14.02
CA VAL A 745 -6.89 23.68 12.81
C VAL A 745 -5.46 24.19 12.56
N VAL A 746 -4.90 23.85 11.39
CA VAL A 746 -3.56 24.31 10.97
C VAL A 746 -3.70 25.61 10.20
N ARG A 747 -2.97 26.64 10.56
CA ARG A 747 -2.88 27.90 9.81
C ARG A 747 -1.44 28.29 9.54
N ALA A 748 -1.19 28.97 8.43
CA ALA A 748 0.13 29.50 8.12
C ALA A 748 0.44 30.71 9.01
N ARG A 749 1.71 30.82 9.46
CA ARG A 749 2.18 32.02 10.19
C ARG A 749 2.05 33.27 9.32
N ARG A 750 1.85 34.42 9.95
CA ARG A 750 1.71 35.71 9.24
C ARG A 750 2.93 36.04 8.36
N ASP A 751 4.12 35.64 8.77
CA ASP A 751 5.39 35.88 8.07
C ASP A 751 5.73 34.81 7.04
N SER A 752 4.85 33.82 6.83
CA SER A 752 5.09 32.76 5.87
C SER A 752 5.00 33.24 4.41
N ARG A 753 5.77 32.62 3.51
CA ARG A 753 5.75 32.88 2.07
C ARG A 753 4.36 32.66 1.49
N PHE A 754 4.00 33.40 0.46
CA PHE A 754 2.67 33.40 -0.19
C PHE A 754 2.18 31.99 -0.57
N TYR A 755 3.02 31.18 -1.20
CA TYR A 755 2.62 29.80 -1.59
C TYR A 755 2.32 28.89 -0.40
N LYS A 756 2.99 29.11 0.73
CA LYS A 756 2.71 28.35 1.96
C LYS A 756 1.33 28.73 2.52
N LYS A 757 0.96 30.00 2.44
CA LYS A 757 -0.38 30.49 2.83
C LYS A 757 -1.45 29.86 1.94
N ILE A 758 -1.26 29.84 0.61
CA ILE A 758 -2.20 29.20 -0.32
C ILE A 758 -2.31 27.71 0.00
N ALA A 759 -1.19 27.01 0.15
CA ALA A 759 -1.20 25.59 0.39
C ALA A 759 -1.90 25.20 1.71
N VAL A 760 -1.63 25.93 2.81
CA VAL A 760 -2.13 25.58 4.14
C VAL A 760 -3.51 26.17 4.41
N ASP A 761 -3.70 27.49 4.20
CA ASP A 761 -4.92 28.18 4.60
C ASP A 761 -6.09 27.94 3.64
N TYR A 762 -5.80 27.67 2.35
CA TYR A 762 -6.85 27.44 1.35
C TYR A 762 -6.94 25.95 0.96
N ILE A 763 -5.88 25.37 0.37
CA ILE A 763 -5.97 24.02 -0.18
C ILE A 763 -6.10 22.98 0.94
N TYR A 764 -5.21 22.98 1.93
CA TYR A 764 -5.28 22.01 3.04
C TYR A 764 -6.53 22.18 3.87
N ALA A 765 -6.92 23.42 4.19
CA ALA A 765 -8.14 23.71 4.93
C ALA A 765 -9.40 23.24 4.16
N PHE A 766 -9.46 23.48 2.84
CA PHE A 766 -10.53 23.00 1.98
C PHE A 766 -10.60 21.46 1.95
N LEU A 767 -9.46 20.80 1.71
CA LEU A 767 -9.39 19.35 1.72
C LEU A 767 -9.84 18.78 3.05
N ARG A 768 -9.44 19.39 4.15
CA ARG A 768 -9.82 18.95 5.50
C ARG A 768 -11.32 19.12 5.78
N LYS A 769 -11.94 20.14 5.23
CA LYS A 769 -13.40 20.38 5.35
C LYS A 769 -14.22 19.31 4.63
N ILE A 770 -13.71 18.79 3.50
CA ILE A 770 -14.36 17.74 2.71
C ILE A 770 -14.07 16.36 3.30
N CYS A 771 -12.93 16.20 3.96
CA CYS A 771 -12.51 14.90 4.53
C CYS A 771 -13.41 14.48 5.68
N ARG A 772 -13.56 13.15 5.81
CA ARG A 772 -14.26 12.57 6.94
C ARG A 772 -13.52 12.78 8.25
N GLU A 773 -14.26 13.13 9.27
CA GLU A 773 -13.77 13.23 10.64
C GLU A 773 -13.50 11.83 11.23
N HIS A 774 -12.64 11.78 12.24
CA HIS A 774 -12.36 10.53 12.98
C HIS A 774 -13.60 9.96 13.66
N SER A 775 -14.49 10.83 14.17
CA SER A 775 -15.76 10.44 14.79
C SER A 775 -16.61 9.52 13.91
N VAL A 776 -16.67 9.83 12.61
CA VAL A 776 -17.42 9.05 11.63
C VAL A 776 -16.71 7.73 11.29
N ILE A 777 -15.38 7.70 11.33
CA ILE A 777 -14.59 6.49 11.03
C ILE A 777 -14.77 5.44 12.14
N PHE A 778 -14.78 5.88 13.43
CA PHE A 778 -14.92 4.99 14.59
C PHE A 778 -16.37 4.78 15.01
N ASN A 779 -17.35 5.30 14.25
CA ASN A 779 -18.78 5.19 14.54
C ASN A 779 -19.13 5.64 15.98
N ILE A 780 -18.52 6.75 16.42
CA ILE A 780 -18.72 7.29 17.77
C ILE A 780 -20.12 7.93 17.86
N PRO A 781 -20.93 7.58 18.86
CA PRO A 781 -22.22 8.22 19.09
C PRO A 781 -22.06 9.72 19.35
N HIS A 782 -22.92 10.55 18.77
CA HIS A 782 -22.85 12.00 18.93
C HIS A 782 -23.06 12.45 20.39
N GLU A 783 -23.81 11.69 21.16
CA GLU A 783 -24.13 11.96 22.57
C GLU A 783 -22.91 11.83 23.48
N SER A 784 -21.97 10.96 23.15
CA SER A 784 -20.74 10.72 23.90
C SER A 784 -19.52 11.44 23.33
N LEU A 785 -19.68 12.30 22.30
CA LEU A 785 -18.60 12.98 21.59
C LEU A 785 -18.36 14.40 22.11
N LEU A 786 -17.14 14.65 22.59
CA LEU A 786 -16.66 15.99 22.93
C LEU A 786 -15.57 16.43 21.95
N ASN A 787 -15.82 17.50 21.18
CA ASN A 787 -14.86 18.08 20.26
C ASN A 787 -14.12 19.27 20.91
N VAL A 788 -12.80 19.16 21.04
CA VAL A 788 -11.93 20.21 21.56
C VAL A 788 -11.21 20.88 20.40
N GLY A 789 -11.51 22.18 20.16
CA GLY A 789 -10.91 22.95 19.09
C GLY A 789 -9.57 23.56 19.49
N GLN A 790 -8.56 23.45 18.62
CA GLN A 790 -7.27 24.11 18.80
C GLN A 790 -6.77 24.65 17.46
N ILE A 791 -6.21 25.86 17.46
CA ILE A 791 -5.58 26.47 16.27
C ILE A 791 -4.08 26.55 16.51
N PHE A 792 -3.28 26.06 15.57
CA PHE A 792 -1.85 26.28 15.61
C PHE A 792 -1.31 26.85 14.30
N TYR A 793 -0.23 27.61 14.43
CA TYR A 793 0.40 28.32 13.34
C TYR A 793 1.71 27.64 12.93
N VAL A 794 1.82 27.30 11.63
CA VAL A 794 2.98 26.59 11.03
C VAL A 794 3.88 27.53 10.27
#